data_e46cb4b53774ceece4e5b0e2812472d1
#
_entry.id   e46cb4b53774ceece4e5b0e2812472d1
#
_cell.length_a   1.000
_cell.length_b   1.000
_cell.length_c   1.000
_cell.angle_alpha   90.00
_cell.angle_beta   90.00
_cell.angle_gamma   90.00
#
_symmetry.space_group_name_H-M   'P 1'
#
loop_
_entity.id
_entity.type
_entity.pdbx_description
1 polymer ?
#
loop_
_entity_poly.entity_id
_entity_poly.type
_entity_poly.pdbx_seq_one_letter_code
_entity_poly.pdbx_strand_id
1 'polypeptide(L)'
;LSLQVKQVCDGAFCVDIPEIGISWLFNAWPDIVKHVIEKDYKINGVVYTELTQTLDVLPQSNVLEFPLLHCLFNLGMIFEGERPVIIGSESQIIRAREAFMRGLYGFQNITEILECLSDLEKAETLIGEIEGLGFNGIQDIDNLVQFFPLIAEKKHLSCVYKGLGIISHSPNVFELTYEKNTVELDCNLGMQCRYNVPFRLSHHSIKPADFQIIDTGEADGFSANYSCNHTTIRWHGMTLCVDLPMNVSEMLFHVGISNSEIDAVVFTHNHDDHIGDLAFLFQSRKKIDVLCPEIIWSAITRKAAAVYDCTEDDISSFVRYIPTSFGEEYDYHGLVITPHLSVHPVPTAIYRFCVKCESNYKSYVHLCDVLNFQRCENLLKNESLDRDRFLSYKKFMSQSASLKKVDVGTKEGGELFSVHGSWRDFIDDPAEEIVLTHVNPESLEPQAVEFVGQVSKFGTVRNLITTSASFLGDSYKGKVISFLCHALSEILDRSLNETELKGFPEWHEIINTNIVGFKPKDIVQDSGNNADSIVVWLTGTGRLMTEKNGPQIKVQSGDVVGDIDAVLGFGAYCDLRSESYSNVAFIPKELYRRFLLVLIHESECNFIKLLEEQQRIRSKLLDSGLCLSNTSISLKNSIAKRAREVDLKPH
;
A
#
# COMPACT_ATOMS: atom_id res chain seq x y z
N LEU A 1 23.33 -7.66 34.57
CA LEU A 1 22.52 -8.03 35.08
C LEU A 1 21.10 -7.61 34.83
N SER A 2 20.25 -8.15 34.06
CA SER A 2 18.99 -7.58 34.26
C SER A 2 18.24 -7.09 33.02
N LEU A 3 17.01 -6.99 33.15
CA LEU A 3 16.06 -6.45 32.22
C LEU A 3 16.59 -5.13 31.58
N GLN A 4 16.95 -5.19 30.30
CA GLN A 4 17.41 -4.06 29.50
C GLN A 4 16.35 -3.72 28.47
N VAL A 5 16.01 -2.44 28.37
CA VAL A 5 15.07 -1.92 27.38
C VAL A 5 15.79 -0.99 26.43
N LYS A 6 15.63 -1.24 25.13
CA LYS A 6 16.19 -0.43 24.05
C LYS A 6 15.05 0.01 23.14
N GLN A 7 14.93 1.30 22.88
CA GLN A 7 13.97 1.79 21.91
C GLN A 7 14.44 1.47 20.49
N VAL A 8 13.61 0.75 19.74
CA VAL A 8 13.84 0.43 18.31
C VAL A 8 13.45 1.65 17.45
N CYS A 9 12.24 2.12 17.65
CA CYS A 9 11.69 3.35 17.08
C CYS A 9 10.53 3.82 17.96
N ASP A 10 9.82 4.86 17.58
CA ASP A 10 8.65 5.33 18.34
C ASP A 10 7.61 4.21 18.48
N GLY A 11 7.20 3.94 19.70
CA GLY A 11 6.24 2.87 20.04
C GLY A 11 6.74 1.44 19.88
N ALA A 12 8.04 1.20 19.62
CA ALA A 12 8.60 -0.15 19.54
C ALA A 12 9.91 -0.28 20.35
N PHE A 13 10.04 -1.41 21.06
CA PHE A 13 11.13 -1.65 21.99
C PHE A 13 11.71 -3.06 21.83
N CYS A 14 13.02 -3.20 22.02
CA CYS A 14 13.66 -4.49 22.21
C CYS A 14 13.98 -4.66 23.72
N VAL A 15 13.55 -5.79 24.29
CA VAL A 15 13.77 -6.13 25.69
C VAL A 15 14.71 -7.33 25.77
N ASP A 16 15.87 -7.10 26.37
CA ASP A 16 16.91 -8.12 26.52
C ASP A 16 17.01 -8.56 27.98
N ILE A 17 17.04 -9.88 28.21
CA ILE A 17 17.34 -10.53 29.50
C ILE A 17 18.30 -11.69 29.21
N PRO A 18 19.62 -11.43 29.10
CA PRO A 18 20.59 -12.43 28.67
C PRO A 18 20.65 -13.68 29.57
N GLU A 19 20.38 -13.53 30.88
CA GLU A 19 20.42 -14.62 31.87
C GLU A 19 19.41 -15.74 31.58
N ILE A 20 18.32 -15.42 30.88
CA ILE A 20 17.26 -16.40 30.50
C ILE A 20 17.08 -16.52 28.99
N GLY A 21 18.00 -15.91 28.22
CA GLY A 21 18.03 -15.99 26.75
C GLY A 21 16.82 -15.33 26.08
N ILE A 22 16.37 -14.19 26.61
CA ILE A 22 15.28 -13.40 26.02
C ILE A 22 15.86 -12.17 25.31
N SER A 23 15.45 -12.00 24.06
CA SER A 23 15.60 -10.76 23.28
C SER A 23 14.33 -10.57 22.44
N TRP A 24 13.35 -9.84 22.97
CA TRP A 24 12.01 -9.76 22.37
C TRP A 24 11.70 -8.36 21.87
N LEU A 25 11.09 -8.33 20.68
CA LEU A 25 10.55 -7.14 20.07
C LEU A 25 9.13 -6.89 20.57
N PHE A 26 8.90 -5.76 21.23
CA PHE A 26 7.57 -5.27 21.58
C PHE A 26 7.09 -4.36 20.45
N ASN A 27 6.02 -4.76 19.81
CA ASN A 27 5.42 -4.13 18.65
C ASN A 27 6.17 -4.41 17.33
N ALA A 28 5.43 -4.83 16.32
CA ALA A 28 5.97 -5.18 15.00
C ALA A 28 5.39 -4.27 13.91
N TRP A 29 5.69 -2.97 14.00
CA TRP A 29 5.30 -2.00 12.97
C TRP A 29 5.75 -2.41 11.56
N PRO A 30 5.07 -1.94 10.50
CA PRO A 30 5.53 -2.14 9.12
C PRO A 30 7.01 -1.76 8.95
N ASP A 31 7.80 -2.60 8.29
CA ASP A 31 9.26 -2.46 8.12
C ASP A 31 10.09 -2.45 9.43
N ILE A 32 9.52 -2.82 10.58
CA ILE A 32 10.25 -2.82 11.86
C ILE A 32 11.52 -3.68 11.82
N VAL A 33 11.51 -4.77 11.04
CA VAL A 33 12.65 -5.65 10.89
C VAL A 33 13.89 -4.92 10.34
N LYS A 34 13.68 -3.93 9.48
CA LYS A 34 14.76 -3.10 8.93
C LYS A 34 15.45 -2.27 10.02
N HIS A 35 14.68 -1.71 10.97
CA HIS A 35 15.25 -1.05 12.16
C HIS A 35 16.00 -2.03 13.07
N VAL A 36 15.48 -3.26 13.22
CA VAL A 36 16.14 -4.32 14.01
C VAL A 36 17.49 -4.69 13.38
N ILE A 37 17.52 -4.83 12.05
CA ILE A 37 18.74 -5.15 11.28
C ILE A 37 19.74 -3.99 11.34
N GLU A 38 19.31 -2.75 11.11
CA GLU A 38 20.18 -1.56 11.17
C GLU A 38 20.89 -1.44 12.54
N LYS A 39 20.18 -1.77 13.62
CA LYS A 39 20.70 -1.69 14.99
C LYS A 39 21.39 -2.96 15.47
N ASP A 40 21.50 -3.98 14.63
CA ASP A 40 22.07 -5.30 14.93
C ASP A 40 21.44 -5.99 16.17
N TYR A 41 20.13 -5.83 16.36
CA TYR A 41 19.41 -6.51 17.44
C TYR A 41 19.14 -7.97 17.09
N LYS A 42 19.50 -8.89 17.98
CA LYS A 42 19.31 -10.34 17.80
C LYS A 42 18.02 -10.79 18.49
N ILE A 43 16.88 -10.46 17.89
CA ILE A 43 15.59 -10.83 18.47
C ILE A 43 15.33 -12.34 18.36
N ASN A 44 14.62 -12.89 19.36
CA ASN A 44 14.14 -14.28 19.36
C ASN A 44 12.66 -14.42 19.77
N GLY A 45 11.91 -13.34 19.64
CA GLY A 45 10.48 -13.35 19.86
C GLY A 45 9.84 -11.98 19.64
N VAL A 46 8.51 -11.97 19.57
CA VAL A 46 7.69 -10.78 19.34
C VAL A 46 6.52 -10.75 20.33
N VAL A 47 6.30 -9.60 20.96
CA VAL A 47 5.10 -9.34 21.74
C VAL A 47 4.11 -8.57 20.87
N TYR A 48 2.95 -9.18 20.66
CA TYR A 48 1.90 -8.66 19.79
C TYR A 48 1.21 -7.46 20.43
N THR A 49 0.94 -6.44 19.63
CA THR A 49 0.20 -5.24 20.04
C THR A 49 -1.09 -5.08 19.24
N GLU A 50 -2.00 -4.27 19.73
CA GLU A 50 -3.22 -3.94 19.01
C GLU A 50 -2.97 -2.93 17.89
N LEU A 51 -3.91 -2.87 16.95
CA LEU A 51 -3.93 -1.86 15.90
C LEU A 51 -3.89 -0.46 16.50
N THR A 52 -2.94 0.35 16.08
CA THR A 52 -2.82 1.76 16.51
C THR A 52 -3.24 2.66 15.37
N GLN A 53 -4.08 3.64 15.68
CA GLN A 53 -4.52 4.67 14.73
C GLN A 53 -3.99 6.03 15.15
N THR A 54 -3.42 6.77 14.20
CA THR A 54 -3.05 8.17 14.40
C THR A 54 -3.83 9.06 13.43
N LEU A 55 -3.95 10.36 13.71
CA LEU A 55 -4.71 11.28 12.86
C LEU A 55 -4.09 11.49 11.48
N ASP A 56 -2.78 11.33 11.37
CA ASP A 56 -2.02 11.67 10.17
C ASP A 56 -1.42 10.45 9.46
N VAL A 57 -1.55 9.26 10.03
CA VAL A 57 -0.94 8.02 9.52
C VAL A 57 -2.01 6.95 9.40
N LEU A 58 -1.86 6.09 8.41
CA LEU A 58 -2.69 4.90 8.23
C LEU A 58 -2.70 4.05 9.51
N PRO A 59 -3.77 3.28 9.78
CA PRO A 59 -3.78 2.33 10.87
C PRO A 59 -2.53 1.45 10.80
N GLN A 60 -1.78 1.41 11.89
CA GLN A 60 -0.59 0.55 11.98
C GLN A 60 -0.98 -0.76 12.63
N SER A 61 -0.71 -1.87 11.95
CA SER A 61 -0.91 -3.23 12.46
C SER A 61 0.42 -3.94 12.66
N ASN A 62 0.43 -5.04 13.41
CA ASN A 62 1.62 -5.88 13.46
C ASN A 62 1.83 -6.59 12.11
N VAL A 63 3.04 -6.46 11.57
CA VAL A 63 3.53 -7.14 10.38
C VAL A 63 4.52 -8.19 10.86
N LEU A 64 4.03 -9.39 11.17
CA LEU A 64 4.78 -10.42 11.91
C LEU A 64 5.68 -11.28 11.03
N GLU A 65 5.37 -11.42 9.77
CA GLU A 65 6.06 -12.35 8.87
C GLU A 65 7.56 -12.06 8.82
N PHE A 66 7.96 -10.84 8.50
CA PHE A 66 9.37 -10.49 8.36
C PHE A 66 10.18 -10.56 9.66
N PRO A 67 9.69 -10.11 10.84
CA PRO A 67 10.36 -10.37 12.11
C PRO A 67 10.56 -11.86 12.40
N LEU A 68 9.58 -12.71 12.11
CA LEU A 68 9.67 -14.15 12.32
C LEU A 68 10.61 -14.83 11.32
N LEU A 69 10.53 -14.47 10.02
CA LEU A 69 11.47 -14.95 9.00
C LEU A 69 12.91 -14.52 9.33
N HIS A 70 13.09 -13.31 9.88
CA HIS A 70 14.40 -12.85 10.35
C HIS A 70 14.94 -13.74 11.47
N CYS A 71 14.13 -14.06 12.48
CA CYS A 71 14.52 -14.99 13.55
C CYS A 71 14.85 -16.38 12.99
N LEU A 72 13.97 -16.94 12.16
CA LEU A 72 14.08 -18.31 11.68
C LEU A 72 15.27 -18.48 10.72
N PHE A 73 15.38 -17.63 9.70
CA PHE A 73 16.33 -17.82 8.60
C PHE A 73 17.56 -16.91 8.71
N ASN A 74 17.41 -15.61 8.94
CA ASN A 74 18.55 -14.70 8.96
C ASN A 74 19.40 -14.87 10.22
N LEU A 75 18.77 -15.11 11.37
CA LEU A 75 19.46 -15.42 12.63
C LEU A 75 19.71 -16.92 12.81
N GLY A 76 19.17 -17.76 11.94
CA GLY A 76 19.47 -19.20 11.87
C GLY A 76 18.80 -20.08 12.91
N MET A 77 17.81 -19.60 13.67
CA MET A 77 17.16 -20.36 14.75
C MET A 77 16.60 -21.71 14.27
N ILE A 78 16.07 -21.76 13.04
CA ILE A 78 15.52 -23.00 12.47
C ILE A 78 16.58 -24.09 12.30
N PHE A 79 17.82 -23.73 11.98
CA PHE A 79 18.93 -24.68 11.80
C PHE A 79 19.50 -25.17 13.14
N GLU A 80 19.27 -24.41 14.21
CA GLU A 80 19.65 -24.76 15.59
C GLU A 80 18.53 -25.53 16.31
N GLY A 81 17.37 -25.70 15.68
CA GLY A 81 16.18 -26.33 16.27
C GLY A 81 15.50 -25.43 17.31
N GLU A 82 15.80 -24.14 17.28
CA GLU A 82 15.17 -23.14 18.12
C GLU A 82 13.94 -22.54 17.44
N ARG A 83 12.99 -22.02 18.24
CA ARG A 83 11.75 -21.43 17.76
C ARG A 83 11.57 -20.04 18.37
N PRO A 84 11.31 -18.99 17.56
CA PRO A 84 10.95 -17.70 18.10
C PRO A 84 9.63 -17.77 18.88
N VAL A 85 9.49 -16.87 19.87
CA VAL A 85 8.31 -16.81 20.74
C VAL A 85 7.39 -15.68 20.31
N ILE A 86 6.08 -15.96 20.20
CA ILE A 86 5.04 -14.93 20.08
C ILE A 86 4.24 -14.89 21.37
N ILE A 87 4.11 -13.68 21.92
CA ILE A 87 3.29 -13.39 23.10
C ILE A 87 2.16 -12.47 22.72
N GLY A 88 0.95 -12.79 23.16
CA GLY A 88 -0.25 -11.98 22.94
C GLY A 88 -1.45 -12.56 23.69
N SER A 89 -2.60 -11.92 23.61
CA SER A 89 -3.85 -12.52 24.06
C SER A 89 -4.17 -13.78 23.25
N GLU A 90 -5.07 -14.62 23.73
CA GLU A 90 -5.49 -15.82 23.01
C GLU A 90 -6.00 -15.49 21.59
N SER A 91 -6.81 -14.44 21.44
CA SER A 91 -7.30 -13.96 20.16
C SER A 91 -6.15 -13.50 19.23
N GLN A 92 -5.18 -12.74 19.77
CA GLN A 92 -4.00 -12.29 19.00
C GLN A 92 -3.14 -13.47 18.53
N ILE A 93 -2.97 -14.49 19.37
CA ILE A 93 -2.21 -15.69 19.00
C ILE A 93 -2.88 -16.48 17.87
N ILE A 94 -4.21 -16.64 17.93
CA ILE A 94 -4.96 -17.31 16.85
C ILE A 94 -4.74 -16.56 15.53
N ARG A 95 -4.88 -15.24 15.55
CA ARG A 95 -4.65 -14.39 14.36
C ARG A 95 -3.21 -14.43 13.86
N ALA A 96 -2.24 -14.32 14.76
CA ALA A 96 -0.82 -14.37 14.41
C ALA A 96 -0.42 -15.70 13.77
N ARG A 97 -0.96 -16.81 14.29
CA ARG A 97 -0.76 -18.16 13.76
C ARG A 97 -1.30 -18.27 12.33
N GLU A 98 -2.53 -17.83 12.11
CA GLU A 98 -3.16 -17.86 10.79
C GLU A 98 -2.43 -16.94 9.82
N ALA A 99 -2.15 -15.68 10.19
CA ALA A 99 -1.46 -14.72 9.33
C ALA A 99 -0.06 -15.20 8.90
N PHE A 100 0.71 -15.78 9.83
CA PHE A 100 2.05 -16.28 9.54
C PHE A 100 2.01 -17.54 8.65
N MET A 101 1.10 -18.46 8.91
CA MET A 101 0.90 -19.63 8.05
C MET A 101 0.52 -19.22 6.62
N ARG A 102 -0.38 -18.23 6.48
CA ARG A 102 -0.75 -17.69 5.16
C ARG A 102 0.43 -17.00 4.46
N GLY A 103 1.28 -16.31 5.20
CA GLY A 103 2.52 -15.74 4.67
C GLY A 103 3.51 -16.78 4.18
N LEU A 104 3.65 -17.90 4.86
CA LEU A 104 4.60 -18.96 4.48
C LEU A 104 4.15 -19.82 3.29
N TYR A 105 2.87 -20.15 3.22
CA TYR A 105 2.35 -21.17 2.30
C TYR A 105 1.18 -20.68 1.44
N GLY A 106 0.55 -19.56 1.78
CA GLY A 106 -0.69 -19.09 1.13
C GLY A 106 -1.89 -19.94 1.50
N PHE A 107 -1.84 -21.24 1.26
CA PHE A 107 -2.89 -22.23 1.51
C PHE A 107 -2.39 -23.38 2.39
N GLN A 108 -3.27 -23.94 3.20
CA GLN A 108 -2.93 -25.05 4.10
C GLN A 108 -2.99 -26.41 3.42
N ASN A 109 -3.87 -26.55 2.45
CA ASN A 109 -4.15 -27.83 1.80
C ASN A 109 -4.79 -27.63 0.43
N ILE A 110 -4.87 -28.72 -0.33
CA ILE A 110 -5.41 -28.74 -1.69
C ILE A 110 -6.90 -28.35 -1.76
N THR A 111 -7.68 -28.57 -0.69
CA THR A 111 -9.11 -28.25 -0.68
C THR A 111 -9.32 -26.74 -0.78
N GLU A 112 -8.51 -25.95 -0.08
CA GLU A 112 -8.55 -24.50 -0.15
C GLU A 112 -8.15 -23.97 -1.55
N ILE A 113 -7.18 -24.63 -2.20
CA ILE A 113 -6.78 -24.29 -3.57
C ILE A 113 -7.91 -24.60 -4.56
N LEU A 114 -8.62 -25.71 -4.37
CA LEU A 114 -9.76 -26.10 -5.21
C LEU A 114 -10.98 -25.17 -5.09
N GLU A 115 -11.09 -24.42 -4.00
CA GLU A 115 -12.10 -23.36 -3.88
C GLU A 115 -11.86 -22.24 -4.91
N CYS A 116 -10.59 -22.02 -5.33
CA CYS A 116 -10.20 -20.99 -6.29
C CYS A 116 -9.93 -21.55 -7.70
N LEU A 117 -9.46 -22.79 -7.77
CA LEU A 117 -9.12 -23.48 -9.03
C LEU A 117 -10.00 -24.71 -9.15
N SER A 118 -10.95 -24.71 -10.08
CA SER A 118 -11.83 -25.87 -10.34
C SER A 118 -11.12 -27.08 -10.98
N ASP A 119 -9.82 -26.98 -11.24
CA ASP A 119 -8.99 -27.97 -11.94
C ASP A 119 -8.09 -28.69 -10.92
N LEU A 120 -8.38 -29.99 -10.68
CA LEU A 120 -7.66 -30.79 -9.70
C LEU A 120 -6.17 -30.96 -10.06
N GLU A 121 -5.83 -31.16 -11.32
CA GLU A 121 -4.44 -31.37 -11.76
C GLU A 121 -3.60 -30.12 -11.52
N LYS A 122 -4.15 -28.94 -11.79
CA LYS A 122 -3.48 -27.66 -11.48
C LYS A 122 -3.35 -27.44 -9.97
N ALA A 123 -4.35 -27.82 -9.19
CA ALA A 123 -4.30 -27.71 -7.73
C ALA A 123 -3.25 -28.65 -7.13
N GLU A 124 -3.16 -29.90 -7.60
CA GLU A 124 -2.13 -30.87 -7.20
C GLU A 124 -0.72 -30.38 -7.58
N THR A 125 -0.55 -29.83 -8.77
CA THR A 125 0.72 -29.24 -9.22
C THR A 125 1.13 -28.10 -8.30
N LEU A 126 0.23 -27.17 -8.00
CA LEU A 126 0.54 -26.00 -7.17
C LEU A 126 0.88 -26.37 -5.73
N ILE A 127 0.14 -27.28 -5.10
CA ILE A 127 0.47 -27.73 -3.74
C ILE A 127 1.82 -28.45 -3.70
N GLY A 128 2.15 -29.23 -4.71
CA GLY A 128 3.47 -29.87 -4.86
C GLY A 128 4.61 -28.86 -5.01
N GLU A 129 4.40 -27.76 -5.75
CA GLU A 129 5.36 -26.65 -5.84
C GLU A 129 5.59 -26.00 -4.47
N ILE A 130 4.50 -25.68 -3.74
CA ILE A 130 4.57 -25.08 -2.40
C ILE A 130 5.31 -26.02 -1.41
N GLU A 131 4.98 -27.30 -1.40
CA GLU A 131 5.65 -28.30 -0.58
C GLU A 131 7.15 -28.44 -0.93
N GLY A 132 7.48 -28.43 -2.21
CA GLY A 132 8.86 -28.55 -2.68
C GLY A 132 9.72 -27.31 -2.40
N LEU A 133 9.12 -26.16 -2.26
CA LEU A 133 9.77 -24.90 -1.91
C LEU A 133 9.79 -24.64 -0.40
N GLY A 134 8.83 -25.19 0.34
CA GLY A 134 8.76 -25.07 1.79
C GLY A 134 9.97 -25.71 2.49
N PHE A 135 10.36 -25.16 3.63
CA PHE A 135 11.40 -25.75 4.47
C PHE A 135 10.86 -27.06 5.11
N ASN A 136 11.32 -28.21 4.60
CA ASN A 136 10.79 -29.54 4.93
C ASN A 136 9.29 -29.74 4.63
N GLY A 137 8.78 -29.13 3.56
CA GLY A 137 7.37 -29.19 3.15
C GLY A 137 6.47 -28.21 3.91
N ILE A 138 5.16 -28.37 3.76
CA ILE A 138 4.18 -27.60 4.57
C ILE A 138 4.19 -28.17 5.98
N GLN A 139 4.52 -27.32 6.95
CA GLN A 139 4.60 -27.71 8.35
C GLN A 139 3.49 -27.07 9.19
N ASP A 140 3.16 -27.75 10.30
CA ASP A 140 2.41 -27.09 11.36
C ASP A 140 3.24 -25.91 11.92
N ILE A 141 2.62 -24.74 11.97
CA ILE A 141 3.24 -23.49 12.46
C ILE A 141 3.79 -23.65 13.89
N ASP A 142 3.17 -24.51 14.71
CA ASP A 142 3.66 -24.82 16.06
C ASP A 142 5.04 -25.50 16.07
N ASN A 143 5.47 -26.09 14.95
CA ASN A 143 6.83 -26.61 14.81
C ASN A 143 7.87 -25.51 14.55
N LEU A 144 7.43 -24.36 14.02
CA LEU A 144 8.29 -23.25 13.63
C LEU A 144 8.33 -22.14 14.70
N VAL A 145 7.22 -21.90 15.40
CA VAL A 145 7.05 -20.79 16.36
C VAL A 145 6.44 -21.30 17.67
N GLN A 146 6.85 -20.72 18.79
CA GLN A 146 6.23 -20.96 20.09
C GLN A 146 5.20 -19.86 20.37
N PHE A 147 3.96 -20.25 20.63
CA PHE A 147 2.90 -19.31 21.00
C PHE A 147 2.65 -19.36 22.51
N PHE A 148 2.66 -18.18 23.14
CA PHE A 148 2.51 -18.07 24.59
C PHE A 148 1.42 -17.05 24.94
N PRO A 149 0.22 -17.50 25.38
CA PRO A 149 -0.91 -16.62 25.63
C PRO A 149 -0.75 -15.80 26.91
N LEU A 150 -1.16 -14.55 26.86
CA LEU A 150 -1.48 -13.73 28.02
C LEU A 150 -2.86 -14.14 28.53
N ILE A 151 -2.93 -14.57 29.78
CA ILE A 151 -4.15 -15.07 30.41
C ILE A 151 -4.90 -13.91 31.08
N ALA A 152 -6.23 -13.90 30.93
CA ALA A 152 -7.06 -12.86 31.52
C ALA A 152 -7.14 -13.04 33.06
N GLU A 153 -6.72 -12.02 33.81
CA GLU A 153 -6.82 -11.92 35.26
C GLU A 153 -7.58 -10.64 35.66
N LYS A 154 -8.83 -10.78 36.06
CA LYS A 154 -9.72 -9.68 36.53
C LYS A 154 -9.79 -8.46 35.60
N LYS A 155 -8.74 -7.62 35.56
CA LYS A 155 -8.72 -6.35 34.81
C LYS A 155 -7.53 -6.21 33.86
N HIS A 156 -6.66 -7.21 33.78
CA HIS A 156 -5.46 -7.18 32.94
C HIS A 156 -5.21 -8.56 32.32
N LEU A 157 -4.32 -8.59 31.34
CA LEU A 157 -3.80 -9.84 30.78
C LEU A 157 -2.40 -10.06 31.33
N SER A 158 -2.05 -11.30 31.73
CA SER A 158 -0.74 -11.58 32.28
C SER A 158 -0.21 -12.96 31.90
N CYS A 159 1.12 -13.09 31.92
CA CYS A 159 1.80 -14.39 31.88
C CYS A 159 3.14 -14.33 32.61
N VAL A 160 3.72 -15.50 32.87
CA VAL A 160 5.10 -15.62 33.35
C VAL A 160 5.87 -16.57 32.43
N TYR A 161 6.93 -16.08 31.82
CA TYR A 161 7.81 -16.85 30.95
C TYR A 161 9.25 -16.86 31.46
N LYS A 162 9.76 -18.03 31.83
CA LYS A 162 11.11 -18.19 32.39
C LYS A 162 11.44 -17.24 33.57
N GLY A 163 10.45 -16.88 34.37
CA GLY A 163 10.59 -15.93 35.48
C GLY A 163 10.38 -14.45 35.12
N LEU A 164 10.21 -14.11 33.87
CA LEU A 164 9.74 -12.79 33.44
C LEU A 164 8.23 -12.71 33.57
N GLY A 165 7.74 -11.84 34.44
CA GLY A 165 6.32 -11.48 34.54
C GLY A 165 6.00 -10.41 33.51
N ILE A 166 4.88 -10.59 32.79
CA ILE A 166 4.35 -9.66 31.79
C ILE A 166 2.90 -9.39 32.15
N ILE A 167 2.57 -8.13 32.32
CA ILE A 167 1.20 -7.67 32.57
C ILE A 167 0.84 -6.61 31.53
N SER A 168 -0.26 -6.83 30.80
CA SER A 168 -0.84 -5.80 29.93
C SER A 168 -1.99 -5.13 30.68
N HIS A 169 -1.81 -3.88 31.08
CA HIS A 169 -2.78 -3.09 31.84
C HIS A 169 -3.85 -2.43 30.96
N SER A 170 -3.47 -2.08 29.75
CA SER A 170 -4.31 -1.48 28.73
C SER A 170 -3.76 -1.82 27.34
N PRO A 171 -4.48 -1.57 26.25
CA PRO A 171 -3.97 -1.82 24.92
C PRO A 171 -2.57 -1.21 24.72
N ASN A 172 -1.61 -2.06 24.32
CA ASN A 172 -0.23 -1.71 24.01
C ASN A 172 0.62 -1.16 25.18
N VAL A 173 0.16 -1.26 26.43
CA VAL A 173 0.92 -0.87 27.63
C VAL A 173 1.23 -2.11 28.47
N PHE A 174 2.52 -2.37 28.67
CA PHE A 174 3.02 -3.57 29.32
C PHE A 174 3.87 -3.21 30.54
N GLU A 175 3.63 -3.88 31.65
CA GLU A 175 4.53 -3.90 32.81
C GLU A 175 5.32 -5.20 32.77
N LEU A 176 6.64 -5.07 32.81
CA LEU A 176 7.58 -6.20 32.82
C LEU A 176 8.28 -6.28 34.15
N THR A 177 8.25 -7.43 34.80
CA THR A 177 8.93 -7.66 36.09
C THR A 177 9.86 -8.87 35.98
N TYR A 178 11.14 -8.65 36.22
CA TYR A 178 12.13 -9.72 36.31
C TYR A 178 13.00 -9.51 37.55
N GLU A 179 13.02 -10.50 38.44
CA GLU A 179 13.64 -10.44 39.77
C GLU A 179 13.10 -9.26 40.62
N LYS A 180 13.93 -8.19 40.78
CA LYS A 180 13.57 -6.98 41.55
C LYS A 180 13.33 -5.76 40.65
N ASN A 181 13.45 -5.94 39.34
CA ASN A 181 13.34 -4.85 38.38
C ASN A 181 11.96 -4.87 37.75
N THR A 182 11.31 -3.73 37.72
CA THR A 182 10.04 -3.52 37.02
C THR A 182 10.19 -2.34 36.06
N VAL A 183 9.68 -2.48 34.85
CA VAL A 183 9.66 -1.44 33.83
C VAL A 183 8.30 -1.44 33.15
N GLU A 184 7.80 -0.24 32.83
CA GLU A 184 6.59 -0.06 32.00
C GLU A 184 7.00 0.34 30.58
N LEU A 185 6.36 -0.28 29.58
CA LEU A 185 6.51 0.01 28.17
C LEU A 185 5.16 0.48 27.61
N ASP A 186 5.12 1.70 27.09
CA ASP A 186 4.00 2.20 26.31
C ASP A 186 4.36 2.10 24.81
N CYS A 187 3.74 1.14 24.13
CA CYS A 187 3.91 0.88 22.71
C CYS A 187 2.92 1.66 21.82
N ASN A 188 2.13 2.56 22.39
CA ASN A 188 1.27 3.41 21.60
C ASN A 188 2.06 4.54 20.92
N LEU A 189 1.64 4.89 19.70
CA LEU A 189 2.07 6.12 19.07
C LEU A 189 1.22 7.28 19.62
N GLY A 190 1.87 8.35 20.07
CA GLY A 190 1.17 9.58 20.45
C GLY A 190 0.42 10.18 19.24
N MET A 191 -0.70 10.85 19.47
CA MET A 191 -1.54 11.44 18.40
C MET A 191 -0.77 12.38 17.44
N GLN A 192 0.37 12.91 17.87
CA GLN A 192 1.24 13.77 17.05
C GLN A 192 2.52 13.07 16.58
N CYS A 193 2.72 11.81 16.96
CA CYS A 193 3.87 11.04 16.52
C CYS A 193 3.60 10.45 15.13
N ARG A 194 4.54 10.68 14.22
CA ARG A 194 4.58 10.01 12.94
C ARG A 194 5.55 8.83 13.06
N TYR A 195 5.12 7.66 12.63
CA TYR A 195 6.05 6.55 12.48
C TYR A 195 7.12 6.90 11.44
N ASN A 196 8.38 6.85 11.84
CA ASN A 196 9.49 7.11 10.94
C ASN A 196 9.90 5.82 10.24
N VAL A 197 9.73 5.80 8.91
CA VAL A 197 10.23 4.69 8.09
C VAL A 197 11.74 4.50 8.26
N PRO A 198 12.26 3.27 8.21
CA PRO A 198 13.68 2.98 8.44
C PRO A 198 14.61 3.43 7.31
N PHE A 199 14.08 3.81 6.18
CA PHE A 199 14.82 4.21 4.98
C PHE A 199 14.60 5.68 4.64
N ARG A 200 15.49 6.24 3.81
CA ARG A 200 15.40 7.65 3.37
C ARG A 200 14.98 7.71 1.92
N LEU A 201 13.90 8.42 1.67
CA LEU A 201 13.39 8.68 0.33
C LEU A 201 13.69 10.13 -0.08
N SER A 202 14.21 10.30 -1.28
CA SER A 202 14.37 11.63 -1.88
C SER A 202 13.06 12.08 -2.50
N HIS A 203 12.76 13.39 -2.43
CA HIS A 203 11.59 13.94 -3.11
C HIS A 203 11.84 14.06 -4.62
N HIS A 204 10.89 13.55 -5.39
CA HIS A 204 10.88 13.64 -6.84
C HIS A 204 9.60 14.34 -7.31
N SER A 205 9.74 15.18 -8.34
CA SER A 205 8.61 15.78 -9.03
C SER A 205 8.51 15.19 -10.42
N ILE A 206 7.61 14.22 -10.58
CA ILE A 206 7.51 13.44 -11.81
C ILE A 206 6.42 14.01 -12.71
N LYS A 207 6.82 14.48 -13.90
CA LYS A 207 5.86 14.92 -14.92
C LYS A 207 5.14 13.69 -15.48
N PRO A 208 3.79 13.67 -15.48
CA PRO A 208 3.01 12.58 -16.07
C PRO A 208 3.30 12.39 -17.57
N ALA A 209 3.29 11.14 -18.02
CA ALA A 209 3.33 10.72 -19.42
C ALA A 209 2.27 9.66 -19.69
N ASP A 210 2.00 9.33 -20.96
CA ASP A 210 0.89 8.44 -21.33
C ASP A 210 1.10 7.00 -20.89
N PHE A 211 2.30 6.46 -21.09
CA PHE A 211 2.68 5.16 -20.53
C PHE A 211 4.02 5.31 -19.82
N GLN A 212 3.96 5.31 -18.51
CA GLN A 212 5.09 5.62 -17.65
C GLN A 212 5.23 4.57 -16.55
N ILE A 213 6.44 4.07 -16.37
CA ILE A 213 6.81 3.16 -15.28
C ILE A 213 7.68 3.93 -14.31
N ILE A 214 7.33 3.92 -13.04
CA ILE A 214 8.03 4.61 -11.96
C ILE A 214 8.50 3.58 -10.94
N ASP A 215 9.80 3.55 -10.67
CA ASP A 215 10.36 2.76 -9.56
C ASP A 215 10.04 3.48 -8.25
N THR A 216 9.01 3.03 -7.56
CA THR A 216 8.57 3.59 -6.28
C THR A 216 9.01 2.74 -5.09
N GLY A 217 9.72 1.65 -5.33
CA GLY A 217 10.39 0.81 -4.35
C GLY A 217 11.41 -0.08 -5.05
N GLU A 218 12.45 -0.52 -4.36
CA GLU A 218 13.64 -1.04 -5.04
C GLU A 218 14.19 -2.36 -4.48
N ALA A 219 14.01 -2.66 -3.18
CA ALA A 219 14.70 -3.75 -2.50
C ALA A 219 13.73 -4.77 -1.88
N ASP A 220 14.27 -5.78 -1.22
CA ASP A 220 13.54 -6.78 -0.45
C ASP A 220 13.08 -6.24 0.93
N GLY A 221 12.30 -7.04 1.65
CA GLY A 221 11.79 -6.70 2.98
C GLY A 221 12.86 -6.65 4.09
N PHE A 222 14.08 -7.14 3.85
CA PHE A 222 15.19 -7.15 4.83
C PHE A 222 16.25 -6.07 4.60
N SER A 223 16.18 -5.35 3.50
CA SER A 223 17.16 -4.31 3.13
C SER A 223 16.93 -3.05 3.94
N ALA A 224 17.70 -2.86 5.02
CA ALA A 224 17.46 -1.85 6.05
C ALA A 224 17.35 -0.40 5.53
N ASN A 225 18.15 -0.02 4.53
CA ASN A 225 18.25 1.35 4.03
C ASN A 225 17.34 1.63 2.82
N TYR A 226 16.53 0.65 2.39
CA TYR A 226 15.79 0.70 1.15
C TYR A 226 14.32 0.35 1.36
N SER A 227 13.43 0.97 0.57
CA SER A 227 12.02 0.61 0.52
C SER A 227 11.80 -0.74 -0.14
N CYS A 228 10.73 -1.44 0.23
CA CYS A 228 10.32 -2.68 -0.43
C CYS A 228 10.01 -2.44 -1.90
N ASN A 229 10.23 -3.48 -2.73
CA ASN A 229 9.98 -3.39 -4.16
C ASN A 229 8.55 -2.96 -4.45
N HIS A 230 8.42 -1.93 -5.28
CA HIS A 230 7.13 -1.40 -5.70
C HIS A 230 7.26 -0.70 -7.05
N THR A 231 6.22 -0.77 -7.85
CA THR A 231 6.14 -0.09 -9.14
C THR A 231 4.83 0.64 -9.29
N THR A 232 4.90 1.91 -9.67
CA THR A 232 3.72 2.67 -10.08
C THR A 232 3.69 2.79 -11.60
N ILE A 233 2.54 2.47 -12.18
CA ILE A 233 2.28 2.57 -13.62
C ILE A 233 1.31 3.71 -13.86
N ARG A 234 1.65 4.64 -14.74
CA ARG A 234 0.70 5.63 -15.25
C ARG A 234 0.31 5.28 -16.68
N TRP A 235 -0.99 5.23 -16.92
CA TRP A 235 -1.57 4.94 -18.22
C TRP A 235 -2.78 5.85 -18.48
N HIS A 236 -2.70 6.71 -19.48
CA HIS A 236 -3.80 7.61 -19.89
C HIS A 236 -4.47 8.34 -18.70
N GLY A 237 -3.66 8.92 -17.82
CA GLY A 237 -4.14 9.63 -16.61
C GLY A 237 -4.61 8.73 -15.48
N MET A 238 -4.67 7.42 -15.65
CA MET A 238 -4.86 6.46 -14.57
C MET A 238 -3.52 6.15 -13.90
N THR A 239 -3.59 5.82 -12.65
CA THR A 239 -2.43 5.43 -11.83
C THR A 239 -2.69 4.07 -11.19
N LEU A 240 -1.85 3.10 -11.53
CA LEU A 240 -1.91 1.75 -11.01
C LEU A 240 -0.69 1.49 -10.13
N CYS A 241 -0.88 0.80 -9.02
CA CYS A 241 0.20 0.23 -8.21
C CYS A 241 0.35 -1.26 -8.52
N VAL A 242 1.58 -1.74 -8.61
CA VAL A 242 1.87 -3.17 -8.52
C VAL A 242 2.26 -3.43 -7.09
N ASP A 243 1.38 -4.14 -6.37
CA ASP A 243 1.40 -4.40 -4.94
C ASP A 243 1.13 -3.17 -4.04
N LEU A 244 1.04 -3.40 -2.72
CA LEU A 244 0.93 -2.39 -1.67
C LEU A 244 1.90 -2.76 -0.52
N PRO A 245 3.21 -2.62 -0.75
CA PRO A 245 4.19 -2.95 0.27
C PRO A 245 4.07 -2.06 1.50
N MET A 246 4.75 -2.45 2.57
CA MET A 246 4.84 -1.67 3.80
C MET A 246 5.24 -0.22 3.50
N ASN A 247 4.52 0.74 4.10
CA ASN A 247 4.75 2.18 3.95
C ASN A 247 4.60 2.74 2.51
N VAL A 248 3.76 2.10 1.67
CA VAL A 248 3.54 2.54 0.27
C VAL A 248 3.08 4.00 0.17
N SER A 249 2.27 4.47 1.12
CA SER A 249 1.81 5.87 1.15
C SER A 249 2.97 6.87 1.26
N GLU A 250 4.01 6.54 2.04
CA GLU A 250 5.23 7.37 2.15
C GLU A 250 6.02 7.36 0.84
N MET A 251 6.13 6.20 0.20
CA MET A 251 6.81 6.08 -1.09
C MET A 251 6.11 6.89 -2.19
N LEU A 252 4.80 6.77 -2.30
CA LEU A 252 3.99 7.55 -3.25
C LEU A 252 4.11 9.06 -3.01
N PHE A 253 4.05 9.50 -1.75
CA PHE A 253 4.20 10.91 -1.39
C PHE A 253 5.54 11.49 -1.89
N HIS A 254 6.63 10.74 -1.74
CA HIS A 254 7.96 11.20 -2.13
C HIS A 254 8.16 11.28 -3.66
N VAL A 255 7.36 10.59 -4.46
CA VAL A 255 7.34 10.74 -5.93
C VAL A 255 6.25 11.71 -6.41
N GLY A 256 5.58 12.39 -5.48
CA GLY A 256 4.56 13.40 -5.77
C GLY A 256 3.23 12.80 -6.24
N ILE A 257 2.91 11.57 -5.85
CA ILE A 257 1.64 10.89 -6.14
C ILE A 257 0.81 10.86 -4.86
N SER A 258 -0.42 11.32 -4.94
CA SER A 258 -1.38 11.24 -3.84
C SER A 258 -2.02 9.85 -3.77
N ASN A 259 -2.29 9.35 -2.56
CA ASN A 259 -3.02 8.09 -2.37
C ASN A 259 -4.37 8.07 -3.11
N SER A 260 -5.06 9.21 -3.19
CA SER A 260 -6.32 9.35 -3.91
C SER A 260 -6.20 9.31 -5.44
N GLU A 261 -4.97 9.42 -6.00
CA GLU A 261 -4.75 9.22 -7.44
C GLU A 261 -4.81 7.76 -7.86
N ILE A 262 -4.63 6.82 -6.92
CA ILE A 262 -4.56 5.41 -7.26
C ILE A 262 -5.93 4.93 -7.72
N ASP A 263 -5.99 4.46 -8.95
CA ASP A 263 -7.21 3.95 -9.60
C ASP A 263 -7.30 2.43 -9.49
N ALA A 264 -6.15 1.75 -9.55
CA ALA A 264 -6.10 0.30 -9.48
C ALA A 264 -4.85 -0.21 -8.75
N VAL A 265 -4.96 -1.42 -8.24
CA VAL A 265 -3.85 -2.22 -7.71
C VAL A 265 -3.83 -3.57 -8.40
N VAL A 266 -2.65 -3.98 -8.84
CA VAL A 266 -2.39 -5.31 -9.40
C VAL A 266 -1.55 -6.06 -8.38
N PHE A 267 -2.09 -7.11 -7.77
CA PHE A 267 -1.36 -7.87 -6.75
C PHE A 267 -0.59 -9.04 -7.34
N THR A 268 0.66 -9.19 -6.91
CA THR A 268 1.51 -10.33 -7.27
C THR A 268 1.28 -11.52 -6.34
N HIS A 269 1.36 -11.33 -5.03
CA HIS A 269 1.17 -12.37 -4.01
C HIS A 269 0.96 -11.77 -2.60
N ASN A 270 0.94 -12.61 -1.58
CA ASN A 270 0.52 -12.23 -0.22
C ASN A 270 1.65 -12.11 0.82
N HIS A 271 2.92 -11.95 0.44
CA HIS A 271 3.99 -11.63 1.41
C HIS A 271 3.86 -10.19 1.93
N ASP A 272 4.29 -9.95 3.17
CA ASP A 272 4.11 -8.64 3.81
C ASP A 272 4.87 -7.50 3.13
N ASP A 273 5.99 -7.77 2.46
CA ASP A 273 6.72 -6.78 1.65
C ASP A 273 6.01 -6.45 0.32
N HIS A 274 4.89 -7.11 0.01
CA HIS A 274 4.01 -6.85 -1.13
C HIS A 274 2.61 -6.39 -0.72
N ILE A 275 2.12 -6.78 0.47
CA ILE A 275 0.78 -6.42 0.92
C ILE A 275 0.72 -5.78 2.32
N GLY A 276 1.86 -5.46 2.92
CA GLY A 276 1.94 -4.99 4.31
C GLY A 276 1.20 -3.68 4.60
N ASP A 277 0.76 -2.94 3.58
CA ASP A 277 -0.05 -1.73 3.72
C ASP A 277 -1.45 -1.88 3.08
N LEU A 278 -2.10 -3.03 3.24
CA LEU A 278 -3.49 -3.21 2.79
C LEU A 278 -4.48 -2.22 3.43
N ALA A 279 -4.14 -1.65 4.58
CA ALA A 279 -4.90 -0.55 5.20
C ALA A 279 -5.11 0.64 4.25
N PHE A 280 -4.24 0.81 3.27
CA PHE A 280 -4.39 1.76 2.17
C PHE A 280 -5.75 1.65 1.46
N LEU A 281 -6.22 0.42 1.20
CA LEU A 281 -7.49 0.17 0.52
C LEU A 281 -8.70 0.63 1.35
N PHE A 282 -8.64 0.46 2.68
CA PHE A 282 -9.74 0.78 3.59
C PHE A 282 -9.92 2.29 3.78
N GLN A 283 -8.90 3.08 3.49
CA GLN A 283 -8.90 4.53 3.65
C GLN A 283 -9.20 5.28 2.36
N SER A 284 -9.26 4.58 1.25
CA SER A 284 -9.63 5.17 -0.02
C SER A 284 -11.09 5.62 0.00
N ARG A 285 -11.36 6.83 -0.48
CA ARG A 285 -12.72 7.37 -0.61
C ARG A 285 -13.49 6.79 -1.80
N LYS A 286 -12.77 6.33 -2.80
CA LYS A 286 -13.31 5.60 -3.95
C LYS A 286 -12.93 4.12 -3.83
N LYS A 287 -13.76 3.24 -4.32
CA LYS A 287 -13.37 1.85 -4.48
C LYS A 287 -12.24 1.77 -5.50
N ILE A 288 -11.10 1.26 -5.05
CA ILE A 288 -9.96 0.98 -5.91
C ILE A 288 -10.21 -0.34 -6.65
N ASP A 289 -9.86 -0.39 -7.92
CA ASP A 289 -9.90 -1.63 -8.69
C ASP A 289 -8.76 -2.54 -8.26
N VAL A 290 -9.07 -3.79 -7.97
CA VAL A 290 -8.08 -4.82 -7.68
C VAL A 290 -8.09 -5.83 -8.80
N LEU A 291 -6.97 -5.94 -9.52
CA LEU A 291 -6.80 -6.86 -10.65
C LEU A 291 -5.79 -7.95 -10.28
N CYS A 292 -6.23 -9.15 -10.10
CA CYS A 292 -5.38 -10.33 -9.94
C CYS A 292 -6.19 -11.61 -10.14
N PRO A 293 -5.55 -12.78 -10.37
CA PRO A 293 -6.21 -14.08 -10.35
C PRO A 293 -6.86 -14.38 -9.00
N GLU A 294 -7.97 -15.14 -9.04
CA GLU A 294 -8.78 -15.45 -7.85
C GLU A 294 -7.96 -16.09 -6.72
N ILE A 295 -7.06 -16.99 -7.06
CA ILE A 295 -6.20 -17.64 -6.06
C ILE A 295 -5.27 -16.65 -5.33
N ILE A 296 -4.82 -15.60 -6.02
CA ILE A 296 -4.01 -14.53 -5.42
C ILE A 296 -4.88 -13.70 -4.46
N TRP A 297 -6.07 -13.28 -4.92
CA TRP A 297 -6.98 -12.49 -4.09
C TRP A 297 -7.44 -13.25 -2.86
N SER A 298 -7.77 -14.53 -3.00
CA SER A 298 -8.15 -15.39 -1.88
C SER A 298 -7.01 -15.54 -0.85
N ALA A 299 -5.76 -15.73 -1.29
CA ALA A 299 -4.61 -15.79 -0.38
C ALA A 299 -4.43 -14.47 0.39
N ILE A 300 -4.61 -13.33 -0.28
CA ILE A 300 -4.49 -11.99 0.32
C ILE A 300 -5.62 -11.75 1.33
N THR A 301 -6.87 -12.00 0.95
CA THR A 301 -8.03 -11.72 1.82
C THR A 301 -8.04 -12.61 3.06
N ARG A 302 -7.65 -13.87 2.95
CA ARG A 302 -7.49 -14.79 4.10
C ARG A 302 -6.44 -14.28 5.09
N LYS A 303 -5.28 -13.87 4.60
CA LYS A 303 -4.23 -13.29 5.46
C LYS A 303 -4.68 -11.97 6.07
N ALA A 304 -5.25 -11.07 5.28
CA ALA A 304 -5.76 -9.78 5.74
C ALA A 304 -6.86 -9.94 6.80
N ALA A 305 -7.78 -10.88 6.62
CA ALA A 305 -8.83 -11.19 7.59
C ALA A 305 -8.25 -11.56 8.96
N ALA A 306 -7.18 -12.37 8.98
CA ALA A 306 -6.47 -12.71 10.21
C ALA A 306 -5.74 -11.51 10.83
N VAL A 307 -5.11 -10.64 10.01
CA VAL A 307 -4.38 -9.46 10.51
C VAL A 307 -5.33 -8.42 11.09
N TYR A 308 -6.45 -8.14 10.41
CA TYR A 308 -7.39 -7.06 10.77
C TYR A 308 -8.58 -7.50 11.63
N ASP A 309 -8.66 -8.78 12.00
CA ASP A 309 -9.76 -9.35 12.81
C ASP A 309 -11.15 -9.10 12.19
N CYS A 310 -11.28 -9.44 10.92
CA CYS A 310 -12.50 -9.28 10.13
C CYS A 310 -12.70 -10.46 9.18
N THR A 311 -13.73 -10.41 8.34
CA THR A 311 -13.98 -11.46 7.35
C THR A 311 -13.35 -11.12 5.99
N GLU A 312 -13.17 -12.12 5.11
CA GLU A 312 -12.73 -11.92 3.72
C GLU A 312 -13.72 -11.04 2.94
N ASP A 313 -15.03 -11.16 3.22
CA ASP A 313 -16.07 -10.33 2.64
C ASP A 313 -15.94 -8.86 3.07
N ASP A 314 -15.58 -8.60 4.34
CA ASP A 314 -15.31 -7.25 4.80
C ASP A 314 -14.18 -6.62 4.00
N ILE A 315 -13.05 -7.33 3.82
CA ILE A 315 -11.93 -6.87 2.99
C ILE A 315 -12.38 -6.56 1.56
N SER A 316 -13.10 -7.51 0.94
CA SER A 316 -13.57 -7.39 -0.44
C SER A 316 -14.57 -6.26 -0.64
N SER A 317 -15.29 -5.86 0.41
CA SER A 317 -16.27 -4.77 0.37
C SER A 317 -15.67 -3.39 0.09
N PHE A 318 -14.39 -3.18 0.43
CA PHE A 318 -13.68 -1.90 0.26
C PHE A 318 -13.18 -1.67 -1.17
N VAL A 319 -13.12 -2.70 -2.00
CA VAL A 319 -12.56 -2.65 -3.35
C VAL A 319 -13.58 -3.01 -4.42
N ARG A 320 -13.22 -2.79 -5.68
CA ARG A 320 -13.87 -3.41 -6.82
C ARG A 320 -12.95 -4.50 -7.36
N TYR A 321 -13.18 -5.73 -6.93
CA TYR A 321 -12.38 -6.86 -7.41
C TYR A 321 -12.72 -7.19 -8.85
N ILE A 322 -11.69 -7.31 -9.69
CA ILE A 322 -11.73 -7.65 -11.10
C ILE A 322 -10.89 -8.90 -11.30
N PRO A 323 -11.50 -10.08 -11.37
CA PRO A 323 -10.76 -11.33 -11.55
C PRO A 323 -10.08 -11.37 -12.92
N THR A 324 -8.83 -11.80 -12.95
CA THR A 324 -8.06 -12.09 -14.16
C THR A 324 -7.70 -13.57 -14.20
N SER A 325 -7.36 -14.11 -15.37
CA SER A 325 -6.99 -15.52 -15.54
C SER A 325 -5.54 -15.64 -15.97
N PHE A 326 -4.81 -16.61 -15.44
CA PHE A 326 -3.43 -16.87 -15.85
C PHE A 326 -3.34 -17.20 -17.35
N GLY A 327 -2.44 -16.51 -18.06
CA GLY A 327 -2.22 -16.66 -19.48
C GLY A 327 -3.23 -15.97 -20.38
N GLU A 328 -4.27 -15.35 -19.84
CA GLU A 328 -5.29 -14.62 -20.59
C GLU A 328 -5.04 -13.11 -20.54
N GLU A 329 -5.31 -12.43 -21.64
CA GLU A 329 -5.22 -10.97 -21.77
C GLU A 329 -6.47 -10.32 -21.21
N TYR A 330 -6.31 -9.37 -20.31
CA TYR A 330 -7.37 -8.52 -19.80
C TYR A 330 -7.15 -7.08 -20.25
N ASP A 331 -8.11 -6.50 -20.98
CA ASP A 331 -8.03 -5.08 -21.38
C ASP A 331 -8.57 -4.18 -20.25
N TYR A 332 -7.66 -3.48 -19.59
CA TYR A 332 -7.97 -2.46 -18.62
C TYR A 332 -7.83 -1.08 -19.23
N HIS A 333 -8.90 -0.58 -19.82
CA HIS A 333 -8.95 0.74 -20.48
C HIS A 333 -7.87 0.95 -21.56
N GLY A 334 -7.59 -0.07 -22.36
CA GLY A 334 -6.56 -0.04 -23.39
C GLY A 334 -5.15 -0.43 -22.92
N LEU A 335 -4.95 -0.66 -21.63
CA LEU A 335 -3.76 -1.33 -21.09
C LEU A 335 -4.06 -2.82 -20.98
N VAL A 336 -3.44 -3.62 -21.81
CA VAL A 336 -3.60 -5.09 -21.78
C VAL A 336 -2.72 -5.66 -20.68
N ILE A 337 -3.34 -6.32 -19.70
CA ILE A 337 -2.69 -6.95 -18.54
C ILE A 337 -2.77 -8.46 -18.70
N THR A 338 -1.65 -9.15 -18.66
CA THR A 338 -1.59 -10.61 -18.77
C THR A 338 -0.86 -11.18 -17.55
N PRO A 339 -1.57 -11.78 -16.59
CA PRO A 339 -0.95 -12.50 -15.48
C PRO A 339 -0.40 -13.85 -15.94
N HIS A 340 0.72 -14.26 -15.35
CA HIS A 340 1.25 -15.61 -15.49
C HIS A 340 1.64 -16.15 -14.12
N LEU A 341 1.41 -17.44 -13.88
CA LEU A 341 1.74 -18.04 -12.59
C LEU A 341 3.28 -18.15 -12.46
N SER A 342 3.85 -17.59 -11.41
CA SER A 342 5.26 -17.72 -11.03
C SER A 342 5.50 -19.02 -10.27
N VAL A 343 6.76 -19.39 -10.09
CA VAL A 343 7.19 -20.45 -9.17
C VAL A 343 7.74 -19.76 -7.91
N HIS A 344 7.03 -19.90 -6.79
CA HIS A 344 7.35 -19.23 -5.52
C HIS A 344 6.65 -19.97 -4.36
N PRO A 345 7.12 -19.85 -3.08
CA PRO A 345 6.54 -20.59 -1.94
C PRO A 345 5.05 -20.34 -1.69
N VAL A 346 4.52 -19.22 -2.14
CA VAL A 346 3.09 -18.90 -2.14
C VAL A 346 2.59 -18.69 -3.57
N PRO A 347 1.30 -18.88 -3.87
CA PRO A 347 0.77 -18.55 -5.19
C PRO A 347 1.14 -17.13 -5.59
N THR A 348 1.86 -16.99 -6.70
CA THR A 348 2.44 -15.71 -7.14
C THR A 348 2.16 -15.48 -8.61
N ALA A 349 1.73 -14.27 -8.95
CA ALA A 349 1.52 -13.83 -10.32
C ALA A 349 2.65 -12.88 -10.77
N ILE A 350 3.18 -13.12 -11.96
CA ILE A 350 4.03 -12.19 -12.70
C ILE A 350 3.21 -11.60 -13.85
N TYR A 351 3.54 -10.39 -14.29
CA TYR A 351 2.64 -9.66 -15.17
C TYR A 351 3.34 -9.10 -16.41
N ARG A 352 2.62 -9.12 -17.53
CA ARG A 352 2.93 -8.31 -18.71
C ARG A 352 1.88 -7.23 -18.87
N PHE A 353 2.31 -5.97 -18.98
CA PHE A 353 1.51 -4.80 -19.32
C PHE A 353 1.86 -4.38 -20.74
N CYS A 354 0.90 -4.32 -21.63
CA CYS A 354 1.12 -4.08 -23.05
C CYS A 354 0.18 -3.03 -23.61
N VAL A 355 0.70 -2.14 -24.44
CA VAL A 355 -0.06 -1.12 -25.13
C VAL A 355 0.26 -1.18 -26.62
N LYS A 356 -0.77 -1.14 -27.45
CA LYS A 356 -0.62 -1.08 -28.90
C LYS A 356 -0.42 0.37 -29.33
N CYS A 357 0.70 0.68 -29.98
CA CYS A 357 1.02 1.99 -30.54
C CYS A 357 1.13 1.87 -32.05
N GLU A 358 0.30 2.55 -32.82
CA GLU A 358 0.30 2.60 -34.30
C GLU A 358 0.78 1.30 -34.99
N SER A 359 2.09 1.10 -35.14
CA SER A 359 2.70 -0.08 -35.77
C SER A 359 3.47 -1.00 -34.83
N ASN A 360 3.62 -0.63 -33.55
CA ASN A 360 4.43 -1.35 -32.56
C ASN A 360 3.69 -1.54 -31.24
N TYR A 361 4.20 -2.47 -30.42
CA TYR A 361 3.77 -2.64 -29.04
C TYR A 361 4.81 -2.07 -28.09
N LYS A 362 4.36 -1.35 -27.06
CA LYS A 362 5.19 -1.03 -25.89
C LYS A 362 4.74 -1.89 -24.74
N SER A 363 5.70 -2.53 -24.07
CA SER A 363 5.38 -3.44 -22.98
C SER A 363 6.33 -3.31 -21.82
N TYR A 364 5.76 -3.45 -20.62
CA TYR A 364 6.46 -3.63 -19.37
C TYR A 364 6.18 -5.03 -18.82
N VAL A 365 7.23 -5.73 -18.40
CA VAL A 365 7.11 -7.04 -17.74
C VAL A 365 7.62 -6.93 -16.32
N HIS A 366 6.77 -7.28 -15.36
CA HIS A 366 7.07 -7.28 -13.94
C HIS A 366 7.29 -8.72 -13.47
N LEU A 367 8.54 -9.04 -13.20
CA LEU A 367 9.01 -10.34 -12.73
C LEU A 367 9.52 -10.20 -11.30
N CYS A 368 8.61 -9.89 -10.37
CA CYS A 368 8.92 -9.86 -8.96
C CYS A 368 8.59 -11.21 -8.34
N ASP A 369 9.47 -11.68 -7.47
CA ASP A 369 9.37 -12.97 -6.78
C ASP A 369 9.25 -14.15 -7.76
N VAL A 370 10.33 -14.33 -8.47
CA VAL A 370 10.53 -15.43 -9.43
C VAL A 370 11.59 -16.38 -8.91
N LEU A 371 11.46 -17.66 -9.22
CA LEU A 371 12.47 -18.66 -8.88
C LEU A 371 13.53 -18.77 -9.98
N ASN A 372 14.80 -18.84 -9.59
CA ASN A 372 15.88 -19.05 -10.54
C ASN A 372 15.78 -20.43 -11.25
N PHE A 373 16.25 -20.51 -12.48
CA PHE A 373 16.10 -21.70 -13.30
C PHE A 373 16.84 -22.93 -12.73
N GLN A 374 17.96 -22.73 -12.06
CA GLN A 374 18.71 -23.83 -11.45
C GLN A 374 17.90 -24.50 -10.32
N ARG A 375 17.22 -23.70 -9.49
CA ARG A 375 16.32 -24.23 -8.46
C ARG A 375 15.11 -24.94 -9.10
N CYS A 376 14.51 -24.37 -10.15
CA CYS A 376 13.44 -25.01 -10.90
C CYS A 376 13.87 -26.39 -11.44
N GLU A 377 15.06 -26.49 -12.01
CA GLU A 377 15.62 -27.79 -12.49
C GLU A 377 15.81 -28.78 -11.35
N ASN A 378 16.13 -28.33 -10.15
CA ASN A 378 16.20 -29.18 -8.96
C ASN A 378 14.81 -29.66 -8.52
N LEU A 379 13.80 -28.82 -8.56
CA LEU A 379 12.40 -29.20 -8.28
C LEU A 379 11.86 -30.19 -9.32
N LEU A 380 12.25 -30.06 -10.59
CA LEU A 380 11.92 -31.03 -11.62
C LEU A 380 12.52 -32.42 -11.32
N LYS A 381 13.77 -32.47 -10.84
CA LYS A 381 14.43 -33.75 -10.48
C LYS A 381 13.76 -34.43 -9.30
N ASN A 382 13.17 -33.66 -8.41
CA ASN A 382 12.49 -34.15 -7.21
C ASN A 382 10.97 -34.33 -7.42
N GLU A 383 10.50 -34.17 -8.68
CA GLU A 383 9.08 -34.28 -9.05
C GLU A 383 8.13 -33.30 -8.33
N SER A 384 8.69 -32.22 -7.75
CA SER A 384 7.92 -31.14 -7.10
C SER A 384 7.45 -30.07 -8.09
N LEU A 385 7.99 -30.04 -9.30
CA LEU A 385 7.61 -29.12 -10.37
C LEU A 385 7.39 -29.92 -11.65
N ASP A 386 6.29 -29.68 -12.34
CA ASP A 386 6.01 -30.30 -13.63
C ASP A 386 6.84 -29.65 -14.75
N ARG A 387 7.19 -30.47 -15.76
CA ARG A 387 8.04 -30.05 -16.88
C ARG A 387 7.35 -29.03 -17.78
N ASP A 388 6.09 -29.22 -18.11
CA ASP A 388 5.36 -28.30 -18.99
C ASP A 388 5.09 -26.99 -18.28
N ARG A 389 4.84 -27.06 -16.98
CA ARG A 389 4.76 -25.91 -16.09
C ARG A 389 6.06 -25.09 -16.08
N PHE A 390 7.22 -25.73 -15.92
CA PHE A 390 8.52 -25.05 -15.98
C PHE A 390 8.79 -24.43 -17.36
N LEU A 391 8.49 -25.15 -18.44
CA LEU A 391 8.68 -24.62 -19.80
C LEU A 391 7.78 -23.40 -20.07
N SER A 392 6.54 -23.42 -19.61
CA SER A 392 5.63 -22.29 -19.69
C SER A 392 6.15 -21.08 -18.90
N TYR A 393 6.61 -21.29 -17.68
CA TYR A 393 7.23 -20.27 -16.83
C TYR A 393 8.47 -19.66 -17.50
N LYS A 394 9.42 -20.49 -17.94
CA LYS A 394 10.64 -20.06 -18.63
C LYS A 394 10.33 -19.29 -19.91
N LYS A 395 9.35 -19.73 -20.69
CA LYS A 395 8.89 -19.06 -21.91
C LYS A 395 8.35 -17.66 -21.60
N PHE A 396 7.58 -17.49 -20.53
CA PHE A 396 7.05 -16.18 -20.15
C PHE A 396 8.18 -15.25 -19.70
N MET A 397 9.09 -15.72 -18.85
CA MET A 397 10.24 -14.94 -18.38
C MET A 397 11.14 -14.47 -19.52
N SER A 398 11.32 -15.28 -20.55
CA SER A 398 12.19 -14.97 -21.71
C SER A 398 11.50 -14.20 -22.85
N GLN A 399 10.29 -13.69 -22.65
CA GLN A 399 9.60 -12.87 -23.67
C GLN A 399 10.30 -11.53 -23.88
N SER A 400 10.32 -11.05 -25.12
CA SER A 400 10.75 -9.69 -25.43
C SER A 400 9.84 -8.65 -24.80
N ALA A 401 10.41 -7.55 -24.31
CA ALA A 401 9.70 -6.42 -23.72
C ALA A 401 10.46 -5.12 -23.94
N SER A 402 9.76 -3.97 -23.90
CA SER A 402 10.41 -2.67 -23.89
C SER A 402 11.13 -2.40 -22.56
N LEU A 403 10.58 -2.94 -21.46
CA LEU A 403 11.16 -2.85 -20.13
C LEU A 403 10.82 -4.12 -19.34
N LYS A 404 11.81 -4.68 -18.66
CA LYS A 404 11.60 -5.71 -17.62
C LYS A 404 12.14 -5.24 -16.28
N LYS A 405 11.38 -5.47 -15.22
CA LYS A 405 11.84 -5.37 -13.84
C LYS A 405 11.91 -6.79 -13.27
N VAL A 406 13.10 -7.22 -12.84
CA VAL A 406 13.39 -8.62 -12.53
C VAL A 406 13.94 -8.79 -11.12
N ASP A 407 13.40 -9.75 -10.38
CA ASP A 407 13.95 -10.20 -9.10
C ASP A 407 15.30 -10.88 -9.31
N VAL A 408 16.30 -10.46 -8.54
CA VAL A 408 17.66 -11.00 -8.54
C VAL A 408 18.18 -11.23 -7.13
N GLY A 409 17.29 -11.59 -6.20
CA GLY A 409 17.59 -11.81 -4.79
C GLY A 409 18.47 -13.04 -4.47
N THR A 410 18.73 -13.92 -5.45
CA THR A 410 19.62 -15.07 -5.26
C THR A 410 21.08 -14.62 -5.19
N LYS A 411 21.74 -14.91 -4.06
CA LYS A 411 23.18 -14.69 -3.87
C LYS A 411 24.00 -15.79 -4.53
N GLU A 412 25.25 -15.48 -4.90
CA GLU A 412 26.18 -16.45 -5.48
C GLU A 412 26.36 -17.68 -4.59
N GLY A 413 26.26 -18.87 -5.19
CA GLY A 413 26.33 -20.15 -4.49
C GLY A 413 25.05 -20.54 -3.73
N GLY A 414 24.04 -19.68 -3.72
CA GLY A 414 22.73 -19.91 -3.06
C GLY A 414 21.64 -20.44 -3.99
N GLU A 415 21.93 -20.66 -5.27
CA GLU A 415 20.94 -20.95 -6.32
C GLU A 415 20.04 -22.16 -6.01
N LEU A 416 20.56 -23.17 -5.31
CA LEU A 416 19.81 -24.39 -4.98
C LEU A 416 18.87 -24.23 -3.77
N PHE A 417 19.02 -23.16 -2.99
CA PHE A 417 18.27 -22.96 -1.74
C PHE A 417 17.42 -21.69 -1.75
N SER A 418 17.74 -20.75 -2.66
CA SER A 418 17.00 -19.51 -2.80
C SER A 418 15.58 -19.75 -3.30
N VAL A 419 14.68 -18.85 -2.88
CA VAL A 419 13.30 -18.73 -3.40
C VAL A 419 13.15 -17.55 -4.36
N HIS A 420 14.26 -16.93 -4.76
CA HIS A 420 14.34 -15.76 -5.63
C HIS A 420 15.03 -16.05 -6.96
N GLY A 421 14.88 -15.09 -7.90
CA GLY A 421 15.52 -15.09 -9.20
C GLY A 421 17.03 -14.89 -9.14
N SER A 422 17.71 -15.23 -10.23
CA SER A 422 19.14 -14.99 -10.41
C SER A 422 19.37 -14.10 -11.63
N TRP A 423 20.25 -13.12 -11.51
CA TRP A 423 20.62 -12.28 -12.64
C TRP A 423 21.20 -13.09 -13.81
N ARG A 424 21.77 -14.28 -13.53
CA ARG A 424 22.33 -15.18 -14.55
C ARG A 424 21.28 -15.71 -15.53
N ASP A 425 20.03 -15.76 -15.11
CA ASP A 425 18.91 -16.20 -15.95
C ASP A 425 18.53 -15.17 -17.03
N PHE A 426 19.06 -13.94 -16.94
CA PHE A 426 18.73 -12.81 -17.81
C PHE A 426 19.90 -12.29 -18.66
N ILE A 427 21.07 -12.97 -18.70
CA ILE A 427 22.26 -12.52 -19.44
C ILE A 427 21.97 -12.32 -20.95
N ASP A 428 21.19 -13.20 -21.56
CA ASP A 428 20.83 -13.15 -22.98
C ASP A 428 19.33 -12.79 -23.18
N ASP A 429 18.74 -12.08 -22.24
CA ASP A 429 17.32 -11.73 -22.30
C ASP A 429 17.05 -10.72 -23.43
N PRO A 430 15.98 -10.90 -24.24
CA PRO A 430 15.68 -10.08 -25.40
C PRO A 430 14.99 -8.74 -25.08
N ALA A 431 14.88 -8.31 -23.84
CA ALA A 431 14.29 -7.03 -23.48
C ALA A 431 15.14 -5.84 -23.93
N GLU A 432 14.51 -4.71 -24.29
CA GLU A 432 15.22 -3.48 -24.65
C GLU A 432 15.94 -2.86 -23.43
N GLU A 433 15.35 -2.97 -22.23
CA GLU A 433 15.91 -2.52 -20.95
C GLU A 433 15.53 -3.51 -19.84
N ILE A 434 16.48 -3.78 -18.94
CA ILE A 434 16.28 -4.61 -17.74
C ILE A 434 16.64 -3.81 -16.49
N VAL A 435 15.77 -3.91 -15.48
CA VAL A 435 15.94 -3.32 -14.14
C VAL A 435 16.01 -4.44 -13.12
N LEU A 436 17.11 -4.47 -12.38
CA LEU A 436 17.38 -5.43 -11.32
C LEU A 436 16.74 -4.94 -10.01
N THR A 437 15.94 -5.76 -9.36
CA THR A 437 15.19 -5.38 -8.16
C THR A 437 15.13 -6.52 -7.14
N HIS A 438 14.42 -6.31 -6.04
CA HIS A 438 14.18 -7.28 -4.97
C HIS A 438 15.47 -7.83 -4.36
N VAL A 439 16.45 -6.97 -4.22
CA VAL A 439 17.77 -7.25 -3.67
C VAL A 439 18.30 -6.01 -2.99
N ASN A 440 19.12 -6.18 -1.95
CA ASN A 440 19.88 -5.03 -1.43
C ASN A 440 20.87 -4.56 -2.50
N PRO A 441 20.76 -3.31 -3.01
CA PRO A 441 21.64 -2.78 -4.05
C PRO A 441 23.13 -2.89 -3.73
N GLU A 442 23.49 -2.78 -2.46
CA GLU A 442 24.89 -2.84 -1.99
C GLU A 442 25.46 -4.27 -2.00
N SER A 443 24.60 -5.29 -2.00
CA SER A 443 25.00 -6.70 -2.03
C SER A 443 24.97 -7.34 -3.42
N LEU A 444 24.53 -6.58 -4.43
CA LEU A 444 24.43 -7.09 -5.80
C LEU A 444 25.83 -7.27 -6.41
N GLU A 445 26.05 -8.40 -7.07
CA GLU A 445 27.29 -8.68 -7.79
C GLU A 445 27.50 -7.64 -8.91
N PRO A 446 28.71 -7.02 -9.04
CA PRO A 446 28.97 -6.05 -10.11
C PRO A 446 28.71 -6.58 -11.52
N GLN A 447 28.89 -7.88 -11.75
CA GLN A 447 28.64 -8.54 -13.02
C GLN A 447 27.15 -8.50 -13.43
N ALA A 448 26.23 -8.49 -12.47
CA ALA A 448 24.82 -8.35 -12.76
C ALA A 448 24.52 -7.00 -13.48
N VAL A 449 25.15 -5.93 -13.03
CA VAL A 449 25.02 -4.60 -13.66
C VAL A 449 25.77 -4.55 -15.00
N GLU A 450 26.91 -5.20 -15.09
CA GLU A 450 27.73 -5.22 -16.32
C GLU A 450 27.06 -5.99 -17.46
N PHE A 451 26.42 -7.14 -17.16
CA PHE A 451 25.94 -8.06 -18.20
C PHE A 451 24.43 -8.07 -18.41
N VAL A 452 23.63 -7.58 -17.46
CA VAL A 452 22.17 -7.71 -17.52
C VAL A 452 21.47 -6.35 -17.58
N GLY A 453 21.63 -5.52 -16.56
CA GLY A 453 20.88 -4.26 -16.53
C GLY A 453 21.18 -3.41 -15.30
N GLN A 454 20.45 -2.32 -15.16
CA GLN A 454 20.65 -1.36 -14.07
C GLN A 454 19.87 -1.78 -12.82
N VAL A 455 20.41 -1.47 -11.64
CA VAL A 455 19.71 -1.64 -10.37
C VAL A 455 18.54 -0.68 -10.29
N SER A 456 17.40 -1.15 -9.80
CA SER A 456 16.24 -0.32 -9.47
C SER A 456 16.67 0.79 -8.51
N LYS A 457 16.17 1.99 -8.78
CA LYS A 457 16.45 3.15 -7.94
C LYS A 457 15.18 3.97 -7.76
N PHE A 458 14.85 4.23 -6.49
CA PHE A 458 13.69 5.01 -6.11
C PHE A 458 13.56 6.33 -6.89
N GLY A 459 12.36 6.60 -7.41
CA GLY A 459 12.05 7.80 -8.18
C GLY A 459 12.53 7.78 -9.63
N THR A 460 13.14 6.68 -10.11
CA THR A 460 13.50 6.53 -11.52
C THR A 460 12.25 6.37 -12.37
N VAL A 461 12.22 7.08 -13.50
CA VAL A 461 11.06 7.15 -14.40
C VAL A 461 11.44 6.69 -15.78
N ARG A 462 10.64 5.79 -16.35
CA ARG A 462 10.77 5.35 -17.73
C ARG A 462 9.49 5.63 -18.49
N ASN A 463 9.59 6.54 -19.46
CA ASN A 463 8.47 6.90 -20.32
C ASN A 463 8.49 6.00 -21.55
N LEU A 464 7.66 4.98 -21.57
CA LEU A 464 7.55 4.07 -22.73
C LEU A 464 6.78 4.72 -23.87
N ILE A 465 5.84 5.62 -23.55
CA ILE A 465 5.16 6.50 -24.50
C ILE A 465 5.17 7.91 -23.93
N THR A 466 5.70 8.86 -24.70
CA THR A 466 5.71 10.28 -24.34
C THR A 466 4.46 10.97 -24.85
N THR A 467 3.92 11.85 -24.03
CA THR A 467 2.63 12.52 -24.22
C THR A 467 2.67 13.55 -25.35
N SER A 468 1.66 13.57 -26.23
CA SER A 468 1.27 14.78 -26.94
C SER A 468 0.30 15.60 -26.06
N ALA A 469 0.45 16.94 -26.04
CA ALA A 469 -0.34 17.83 -25.17
C ALA A 469 -1.88 17.73 -25.36
N SER A 470 -2.35 17.25 -26.52
CA SER A 470 -3.77 17.03 -26.81
C SER A 470 -4.36 15.80 -26.13
N PHE A 471 -3.55 14.81 -25.80
CA PHE A 471 -4.01 13.53 -25.22
C PHE A 471 -4.34 13.63 -23.72
N LEU A 472 -3.64 14.49 -22.97
CA LEU A 472 -3.85 14.69 -21.54
C LEU A 472 -5.28 15.18 -21.21
N GLY A 473 -5.84 16.06 -22.03
CA GLY A 473 -7.18 16.62 -21.79
C GLY A 473 -8.28 15.56 -21.79
N ASP A 474 -8.24 14.62 -22.73
CA ASP A 474 -9.27 13.58 -22.84
C ASP A 474 -9.14 12.50 -21.74
N SER A 475 -7.91 12.20 -21.32
CA SER A 475 -7.63 11.21 -20.26
C SER A 475 -8.19 11.63 -18.91
N TYR A 476 -8.25 12.91 -18.61
CA TYR A 476 -8.70 13.40 -17.30
C TYR A 476 -10.19 13.73 -17.21
N LYS A 477 -10.92 13.74 -18.33
CA LYS A 477 -12.36 14.05 -18.33
C LYS A 477 -13.14 13.08 -17.44
N GLY A 478 -12.83 11.79 -17.49
CA GLY A 478 -13.41 10.77 -16.59
C GLY A 478 -13.15 11.05 -15.11
N LYS A 479 -11.96 11.51 -14.75
CA LYS A 479 -11.63 11.87 -13.36
C LYS A 479 -12.38 13.11 -12.90
N VAL A 480 -12.52 14.14 -13.74
CA VAL A 480 -13.35 15.33 -13.42
C VAL A 480 -14.77 14.90 -13.05
N ILE A 481 -15.35 14.03 -13.86
CA ILE A 481 -16.68 13.48 -13.67
C ILE A 481 -16.80 12.76 -12.33
N SER A 482 -15.92 11.81 -12.10
CA SER A 482 -15.92 10.99 -10.86
C SER A 482 -15.77 11.84 -9.61
N PHE A 483 -14.86 12.81 -9.62
CA PHE A 483 -14.62 13.69 -8.46
C PHE A 483 -15.78 14.65 -8.20
N LEU A 484 -16.40 15.16 -9.26
CA LEU A 484 -17.63 15.97 -9.11
C LEU A 484 -18.80 15.14 -8.60
N CYS A 485 -18.99 13.92 -9.08
CA CYS A 485 -20.02 13.01 -8.56
C CYS A 485 -19.83 12.81 -7.05
N HIS A 486 -18.59 12.60 -6.61
CA HIS A 486 -18.28 12.40 -5.21
C HIS A 486 -18.55 13.67 -4.38
N ALA A 487 -18.02 14.81 -4.81
CA ALA A 487 -18.22 16.08 -4.11
C ALA A 487 -19.72 16.47 -4.01
N LEU A 488 -20.46 16.30 -5.11
CA LEU A 488 -21.91 16.56 -5.14
C LEU A 488 -22.69 15.57 -4.27
N SER A 489 -22.29 14.29 -4.25
CA SER A 489 -22.90 13.29 -3.36
C SER A 489 -22.71 13.64 -1.90
N GLU A 490 -21.55 14.16 -1.53
CA GLU A 490 -21.28 14.66 -0.17
C GLU A 490 -22.16 15.88 0.18
N ILE A 491 -22.29 16.83 -0.72
CA ILE A 491 -23.13 18.04 -0.50
C ILE A 491 -24.60 17.68 -0.37
N LEU A 492 -25.10 16.80 -1.24
CA LEU A 492 -26.52 16.44 -1.32
C LEU A 492 -26.94 15.33 -0.34
N ASP A 493 -26.03 14.72 0.35
CA ASP A 493 -26.24 13.58 1.25
C ASP A 493 -26.93 12.38 0.60
N ARG A 494 -26.65 12.15 -0.67
CA ARG A 494 -27.12 11.00 -1.44
C ARG A 494 -26.09 10.56 -2.44
N SER A 495 -26.09 9.27 -2.78
CA SER A 495 -25.21 8.75 -3.83
C SER A 495 -25.66 9.26 -5.19
N LEU A 496 -24.74 9.83 -5.94
CA LEU A 496 -24.90 10.22 -7.34
C LEU A 496 -24.04 9.32 -8.22
N ASN A 497 -24.53 9.01 -9.40
CA ASN A 497 -23.78 8.30 -10.42
C ASN A 497 -23.68 9.11 -11.71
N GLU A 498 -22.70 8.76 -12.55
CA GLU A 498 -22.44 9.46 -13.80
C GLU A 498 -23.64 9.47 -14.76
N THR A 499 -24.44 8.40 -14.77
CA THR A 499 -25.61 8.29 -15.67
C THR A 499 -26.67 9.33 -15.32
N GLU A 500 -26.85 9.58 -14.04
CA GLU A 500 -27.76 10.62 -13.55
C GLU A 500 -27.29 12.01 -13.98
N LEU A 501 -25.99 12.29 -13.88
CA LEU A 501 -25.42 13.58 -14.27
C LEU A 501 -25.41 13.81 -15.78
N LYS A 502 -25.23 12.76 -16.59
CA LYS A 502 -25.26 12.85 -18.07
C LYS A 502 -26.60 13.31 -18.63
N GLY A 503 -27.69 13.25 -17.86
CA GLY A 503 -29.01 13.74 -18.24
C GLY A 503 -29.14 15.26 -18.30
N PHE A 504 -28.17 16.01 -17.77
CA PHE A 504 -28.23 17.48 -17.71
C PHE A 504 -27.47 18.14 -18.87
N PRO A 505 -28.03 19.18 -19.53
CA PRO A 505 -27.36 19.92 -20.60
C PRO A 505 -26.00 20.49 -20.20
N GLU A 506 -25.90 21.02 -18.99
CA GLU A 506 -24.68 21.61 -18.43
C GLU A 506 -23.53 20.60 -18.29
N TRP A 507 -23.85 19.31 -18.30
CA TRP A 507 -22.87 18.24 -18.23
C TRP A 507 -21.83 18.32 -19.36
N HIS A 508 -22.28 18.60 -20.58
CA HIS A 508 -21.39 18.74 -21.74
C HIS A 508 -20.45 19.94 -21.62
N GLU A 509 -20.87 21.01 -20.94
CA GLU A 509 -20.01 22.16 -20.68
C GLU A 509 -18.97 21.81 -19.60
N ILE A 510 -19.36 21.07 -18.55
CA ILE A 510 -18.47 20.64 -17.47
C ILE A 510 -17.36 19.69 -17.97
N ILE A 511 -17.69 18.71 -18.80
CA ILE A 511 -16.69 17.76 -19.34
C ILE A 511 -15.72 18.39 -20.33
N ASN A 512 -16.06 19.56 -20.88
CA ASN A 512 -15.21 20.33 -21.78
C ASN A 512 -14.45 21.46 -21.06
N THR A 513 -14.42 21.46 -19.73
CA THR A 513 -13.65 22.45 -18.96
C THR A 513 -12.16 22.38 -19.23
N ASN A 514 -11.51 23.51 -19.03
CA ASN A 514 -10.08 23.63 -19.27
C ASN A 514 -9.28 22.91 -18.17
N ILE A 515 -8.38 22.03 -18.59
CA ILE A 515 -7.44 21.35 -17.70
C ILE A 515 -6.06 21.98 -17.88
N VAL A 516 -5.49 22.46 -16.79
CA VAL A 516 -4.21 23.17 -16.77
C VAL A 516 -3.19 22.40 -15.96
N GLY A 517 -2.00 22.23 -16.53
CA GLY A 517 -0.86 21.63 -15.82
C GLY A 517 -0.04 22.69 -15.08
N PHE A 518 0.29 22.42 -13.82
CA PHE A 518 1.11 23.26 -12.96
C PHE A 518 2.40 22.56 -12.56
N LYS A 519 3.47 23.35 -12.41
CA LYS A 519 4.76 22.88 -11.86
C LYS A 519 4.76 23.07 -10.34
N PRO A 520 5.66 22.39 -9.61
CA PRO A 520 5.88 22.67 -8.20
C PRO A 520 6.11 24.15 -7.92
N LYS A 521 5.43 24.69 -6.92
CA LYS A 521 5.42 26.10 -6.48
C LYS A 521 4.60 27.08 -7.33
N ASP A 522 4.00 26.65 -8.44
CA ASP A 522 3.10 27.51 -9.20
C ASP A 522 1.87 27.89 -8.37
N ILE A 523 1.38 29.13 -8.57
CA ILE A 523 0.13 29.60 -7.98
C ILE A 523 -1.00 29.10 -8.88
N VAL A 524 -1.88 28.28 -8.31
CA VAL A 524 -3.07 27.75 -8.99
C VAL A 524 -4.22 28.74 -8.90
N GLN A 525 -4.40 29.33 -7.71
CA GLN A 525 -5.41 30.34 -7.44
C GLN A 525 -4.88 31.34 -6.41
N ASP A 526 -5.11 32.64 -6.64
CA ASP A 526 -4.66 33.73 -5.78
C ASP A 526 -5.84 34.30 -4.98
N SER A 527 -5.65 34.50 -3.68
CA SER A 527 -6.63 35.08 -2.77
C SER A 527 -7.05 36.51 -3.11
N GLY A 528 -6.27 37.21 -3.91
CA GLY A 528 -6.57 38.61 -4.34
C GLY A 528 -7.53 38.72 -5.52
N ASN A 529 -7.78 37.65 -6.24
CA ASN A 529 -8.65 37.63 -7.42
C ASN A 529 -10.01 36.98 -7.08
N ASN A 530 -11.11 37.56 -7.57
CA ASN A 530 -12.40 36.87 -7.62
C ASN A 530 -12.22 35.60 -8.44
N ALA A 531 -12.06 34.48 -7.75
CA ALA A 531 -11.96 33.21 -8.45
C ALA A 531 -13.33 32.86 -9.03
N ASP A 532 -13.47 33.00 -10.33
CA ASP A 532 -14.70 32.71 -11.08
C ASP A 532 -14.90 31.22 -11.35
N SER A 533 -14.02 30.38 -10.82
CA SER A 533 -14.04 28.93 -11.03
C SER A 533 -13.86 28.18 -9.72
N ILE A 534 -14.50 27.02 -9.62
CA ILE A 534 -14.10 25.99 -8.67
C ILE A 534 -12.93 25.20 -9.24
N VAL A 535 -12.13 24.65 -8.38
CA VAL A 535 -10.91 23.93 -8.73
C VAL A 535 -11.09 22.46 -8.39
N VAL A 536 -11.01 21.59 -9.42
CA VAL A 536 -10.99 20.14 -9.23
C VAL A 536 -9.56 19.65 -9.39
N TRP A 537 -8.99 19.12 -8.33
CA TRP A 537 -7.60 18.65 -8.32
C TRP A 537 -7.51 17.23 -8.89
N LEU A 538 -6.91 17.06 -10.05
CA LEU A 538 -6.92 15.78 -10.79
C LEU A 538 -5.72 14.90 -10.46
N THR A 539 -4.52 15.48 -10.37
CA THR A 539 -3.28 14.76 -10.04
C THR A 539 -2.33 15.66 -9.25
N GLY A 540 -1.40 15.03 -8.52
CA GLY A 540 -0.41 15.73 -7.74
C GLY A 540 -0.94 16.24 -6.40
N THR A 541 -0.13 17.05 -5.74
CA THR A 541 -0.42 17.64 -4.42
C THR A 541 -0.26 19.15 -4.43
N GLY A 542 -1.04 19.83 -3.59
CA GLY A 542 -0.98 21.26 -3.39
C GLY A 542 -1.25 21.67 -1.96
N ARG A 543 -1.13 22.97 -1.71
CA ARG A 543 -1.47 23.61 -0.43
C ARG A 543 -2.37 24.81 -0.60
N LEU A 544 -3.39 24.82 0.22
CA LEU A 544 -4.23 25.97 0.46
C LEU A 544 -3.68 26.74 1.67
N MET A 545 -3.38 28.03 1.48
CA MET A 545 -2.78 28.91 2.50
C MET A 545 -3.79 29.98 2.88
N THR A 546 -4.30 29.92 4.10
CA THR A 546 -5.36 30.84 4.59
C THR A 546 -4.83 32.25 4.89
N GLU A 547 -3.55 32.36 5.29
CA GLU A 547 -2.83 33.61 5.54
C GLU A 547 -1.32 33.40 5.36
N LYS A 548 -0.53 34.50 5.30
CA LYS A 548 0.94 34.44 5.09
C LYS A 548 1.69 33.55 6.08
N ASN A 549 1.11 33.32 7.30
CA ASN A 549 1.63 32.43 8.35
C ASN A 549 0.52 31.59 9.01
N GLY A 550 -0.63 31.46 8.35
CA GLY A 550 -1.78 30.69 8.83
C GLY A 550 -1.67 29.19 8.60
N PRO A 551 -2.65 28.42 9.08
CA PRO A 551 -2.68 26.99 8.85
C PRO A 551 -2.69 26.65 7.36
N GLN A 552 -1.84 25.70 6.99
CA GLN A 552 -1.75 25.19 5.62
C GLN A 552 -2.59 23.93 5.49
N ILE A 553 -3.42 23.87 4.46
CA ILE A 553 -4.28 22.72 4.21
C ILE A 553 -3.75 21.98 2.99
N LYS A 554 -3.50 20.68 3.13
CA LYS A 554 -3.10 19.81 2.03
C LYS A 554 -4.26 19.65 1.03
N VAL A 555 -3.96 19.81 -0.25
CA VAL A 555 -4.87 19.53 -1.37
C VAL A 555 -4.28 18.40 -2.19
N GLN A 556 -5.11 17.45 -2.58
CA GLN A 556 -4.69 16.26 -3.32
C GLN A 556 -5.74 15.85 -4.35
N SER A 557 -5.41 14.89 -5.19
CA SER A 557 -6.31 14.36 -6.21
C SER A 557 -7.68 13.97 -5.60
N GLY A 558 -8.75 14.37 -6.25
CA GLY A 558 -10.13 14.22 -5.79
C GLY A 558 -10.68 15.37 -4.96
N ASP A 559 -9.83 16.29 -4.49
CA ASP A 559 -10.30 17.46 -3.77
C ASP A 559 -10.95 18.48 -4.73
N VAL A 560 -12.08 19.02 -4.30
CA VAL A 560 -12.77 20.14 -4.96
C VAL A 560 -12.67 21.36 -4.05
N VAL A 561 -12.09 22.43 -4.57
CA VAL A 561 -11.83 23.66 -3.82
C VAL A 561 -12.75 24.78 -4.33
N GLY A 562 -13.42 25.46 -3.41
CA GLY A 562 -14.29 26.59 -3.73
C GLY A 562 -15.70 26.20 -4.14
N ASP A 563 -16.11 24.96 -3.99
CA ASP A 563 -17.44 24.44 -4.32
C ASP A 563 -18.56 25.08 -3.47
N ILE A 564 -18.41 25.07 -2.15
CA ILE A 564 -19.36 25.70 -1.24
C ILE A 564 -19.33 27.24 -1.38
N ASP A 565 -18.12 27.80 -1.48
CA ASP A 565 -17.93 29.25 -1.65
C ASP A 565 -18.56 29.76 -2.95
N ALA A 566 -18.51 28.94 -4.03
CA ALA A 566 -19.15 29.26 -5.30
C ALA A 566 -20.67 29.37 -5.17
N VAL A 567 -21.30 28.48 -4.40
CA VAL A 567 -22.76 28.48 -4.18
C VAL A 567 -23.19 29.66 -3.33
N LEU A 568 -22.43 29.97 -2.28
CA LEU A 568 -22.72 31.07 -1.34
C LEU A 568 -22.29 32.45 -1.86
N GLY A 569 -21.63 32.50 -3.04
CA GLY A 569 -21.22 33.79 -3.64
C GLY A 569 -19.96 34.39 -3.03
N PHE A 570 -19.18 33.61 -2.29
CA PHE A 570 -17.91 34.07 -1.70
C PHE A 570 -16.76 34.01 -2.70
N GLY A 571 -15.79 34.90 -2.55
CA GLY A 571 -14.53 34.90 -3.31
C GLY A 571 -13.54 33.88 -2.76
N ALA A 572 -12.39 33.72 -3.42
CA ALA A 572 -11.29 32.92 -2.90
C ALA A 572 -10.62 33.61 -1.72
N TYR A 573 -10.64 32.96 -0.55
CA TYR A 573 -10.03 33.48 0.67
C TYR A 573 -8.58 33.08 0.85
N CYS A 574 -8.07 32.16 0.02
CA CYS A 574 -6.81 31.50 0.24
C CYS A 574 -6.01 31.39 -1.05
N ASP A 575 -4.69 31.49 -0.93
CA ASP A 575 -3.78 31.11 -2.01
C ASP A 575 -3.74 29.60 -2.14
N LEU A 576 -3.90 29.08 -3.35
CA LEU A 576 -3.74 27.68 -3.68
C LEU A 576 -2.48 27.49 -4.52
N ARG A 577 -1.54 26.70 -4.02
CA ARG A 577 -0.24 26.46 -4.67
C ARG A 577 -0.01 24.99 -4.93
N SER A 578 0.62 24.68 -6.05
CA SER A 578 1.06 23.32 -6.36
C SER A 578 2.35 22.97 -5.62
N GLU A 579 2.44 21.78 -5.04
CA GLU A 579 3.66 21.26 -4.40
C GLU A 579 4.39 20.23 -5.29
N SER A 580 3.65 19.56 -6.17
CA SER A 580 4.19 18.64 -7.17
C SER A 580 3.72 19.04 -8.57
N TYR A 581 4.13 18.33 -9.63
CA TYR A 581 3.47 18.47 -10.92
C TYR A 581 2.01 18.06 -10.78
N SER A 582 1.09 18.98 -11.08
CA SER A 582 -0.33 18.80 -10.86
C SER A 582 -1.14 19.14 -12.10
N ASN A 583 -2.20 18.41 -12.35
CA ASN A 583 -3.22 18.77 -13.33
C ASN A 583 -4.51 19.13 -12.59
N VAL A 584 -5.11 20.22 -13.02
CA VAL A 584 -6.24 20.84 -12.31
C VAL A 584 -7.29 21.25 -13.35
N ALA A 585 -8.56 20.92 -13.09
CA ALA A 585 -9.66 21.41 -13.91
C ALA A 585 -10.32 22.63 -13.24
N PHE A 586 -10.62 23.63 -14.07
CA PHE A 586 -11.30 24.86 -13.68
C PHE A 586 -12.73 24.85 -14.20
N ILE A 587 -13.70 24.76 -13.31
CA ILE A 587 -15.13 24.77 -13.67
C ILE A 587 -15.69 26.14 -13.28
N PRO A 588 -16.30 26.90 -14.21
CA PRO A 588 -16.92 28.17 -13.90
C PRO A 588 -17.93 28.06 -12.76
N LYS A 589 -17.84 28.95 -11.77
CA LYS A 589 -18.73 28.94 -10.58
C LYS A 589 -20.21 29.00 -10.95
N GLU A 590 -20.57 29.82 -11.93
CA GLU A 590 -21.94 29.96 -12.36
C GLU A 590 -22.48 28.69 -13.03
N LEU A 591 -21.64 27.97 -13.79
CA LEU A 591 -21.98 26.68 -14.38
C LEU A 591 -22.20 25.64 -13.28
N TYR A 592 -21.29 25.57 -12.31
CA TYR A 592 -21.41 24.66 -11.17
C TYR A 592 -22.65 24.93 -10.33
N ARG A 593 -22.94 26.22 -10.05
CA ARG A 593 -24.12 26.64 -9.31
C ARG A 593 -25.42 26.25 -10.02
N ARG A 594 -25.55 26.53 -11.32
CA ARG A 594 -26.71 26.12 -12.12
C ARG A 594 -26.90 24.60 -12.07
N PHE A 595 -25.83 23.86 -12.26
CA PHE A 595 -25.85 22.40 -12.20
C PHE A 595 -26.32 21.87 -10.85
N LEU A 596 -25.81 22.44 -9.76
CA LEU A 596 -26.19 22.06 -8.40
C LEU A 596 -27.67 22.38 -8.12
N LEU A 597 -28.17 23.55 -8.53
CA LEU A 597 -29.57 23.95 -8.34
C LEU A 597 -30.55 23.02 -9.06
N VAL A 598 -30.18 22.47 -10.20
CA VAL A 598 -31.00 21.50 -10.93
C VAL A 598 -31.06 20.16 -10.21
N LEU A 599 -29.99 19.76 -9.52
CA LEU A 599 -29.93 18.53 -8.72
C LEU A 599 -30.76 18.60 -7.42
N ILE A 600 -31.04 19.81 -6.95
CA ILE A 600 -31.76 20.03 -5.70
C ILE A 600 -33.26 20.21 -6.01
N HIS A 601 -34.04 19.19 -5.68
CA HIS A 601 -35.51 19.25 -5.80
C HIS A 601 -36.21 20.02 -4.65
N GLU A 602 -35.44 20.56 -3.68
CA GLU A 602 -35.95 21.31 -2.52
C GLU A 602 -35.86 22.82 -2.72
N SER A 603 -36.65 23.57 -1.91
CA SER A 603 -36.63 25.02 -1.99
C SER A 603 -35.23 25.58 -1.74
N GLU A 604 -34.74 26.43 -2.61
CA GLU A 604 -33.42 27.07 -2.63
C GLU A 604 -33.01 27.66 -1.25
N CYS A 605 -33.98 28.18 -0.50
CA CYS A 605 -33.75 28.79 0.83
C CYS A 605 -33.29 27.79 1.91
N ASN A 606 -33.78 26.58 1.95
CA ASN A 606 -33.39 25.58 2.96
C ASN A 606 -32.02 25.04 2.70
N PHE A 607 -31.67 24.85 1.43
CA PHE A 607 -30.37 24.35 1.02
C PHE A 607 -29.26 25.37 1.26
N ILE A 608 -29.48 26.65 0.95
CA ILE A 608 -28.53 27.74 1.23
C ILE A 608 -28.25 27.84 2.74
N LYS A 609 -29.26 27.74 3.59
CA LYS A 609 -29.07 27.72 5.05
C LYS A 609 -28.23 26.55 5.53
N LEU A 610 -28.45 25.37 4.97
CA LEU A 610 -27.64 24.20 5.29
C LEU A 610 -26.16 24.39 4.91
N LEU A 611 -25.90 24.96 3.73
CA LEU A 611 -24.54 25.27 3.29
C LEU A 611 -23.87 26.34 4.12
N GLU A 612 -24.62 27.40 4.51
CA GLU A 612 -24.11 28.43 5.42
C GLU A 612 -23.70 27.87 6.78
N GLU A 613 -24.48 26.93 7.32
CA GLU A 613 -24.15 26.25 8.57
C GLU A 613 -22.90 25.34 8.41
N GLN A 614 -22.82 24.58 7.32
CA GLN A 614 -21.64 23.77 7.02
C GLN A 614 -20.39 24.64 6.85
N GLN A 615 -20.49 25.78 6.18
CA GLN A 615 -19.38 26.72 6.02
C GLN A 615 -18.94 27.31 7.37
N ARG A 616 -19.88 27.65 8.25
CA ARG A 616 -19.60 28.15 9.61
C ARG A 616 -18.83 27.12 10.45
N ILE A 617 -19.24 25.84 10.40
CA ILE A 617 -18.56 24.74 11.09
C ILE A 617 -17.18 24.53 10.50
N ARG A 618 -17.05 24.55 9.19
CA ARG A 618 -15.77 24.42 8.46
C ARG A 618 -14.78 25.52 8.86
N SER A 619 -15.21 26.77 8.88
CA SER A 619 -14.37 27.90 9.30
C SER A 619 -13.89 27.71 10.74
N LYS A 620 -14.77 27.35 11.68
CA LYS A 620 -14.38 27.07 13.07
C LYS A 620 -13.37 25.94 13.21
N LEU A 621 -13.50 24.86 12.42
CA LEU A 621 -12.55 23.75 12.42
C LEU A 621 -11.18 24.18 11.86
N LEU A 622 -11.16 25.06 10.86
CA LEU A 622 -9.92 25.60 10.28
C LEU A 622 -9.22 26.56 11.25
N ASP A 623 -9.99 27.42 11.95
CA ASP A 623 -9.47 28.42 12.89
C ASP A 623 -8.99 27.81 14.20
N SER A 624 -9.49 26.63 14.57
CA SER A 624 -9.19 26.02 15.87
C SER A 624 -7.74 25.50 16.00
N GLY A 625 -6.95 25.49 14.92
CA GLY A 625 -5.56 25.02 14.92
C GLY A 625 -5.39 23.56 15.36
N LEU A 626 -6.50 22.86 15.64
CA LEU A 626 -6.51 21.50 16.11
C LEU A 626 -6.16 20.54 14.98
N CYS A 627 -5.19 19.68 15.24
CA CYS A 627 -4.89 18.34 14.66
C CYS A 627 -5.24 18.02 13.18
N LEU A 628 -5.96 18.90 12.48
CA LEU A 628 -6.44 18.67 11.12
C LEU A 628 -5.59 19.38 10.05
N SER A 629 -4.46 20.00 10.43
CA SER A 629 -3.62 20.78 9.50
C SER A 629 -3.14 19.97 8.30
N ASN A 630 -2.89 18.67 8.49
CA ASN A 630 -2.38 17.78 7.44
C ASN A 630 -3.47 16.92 6.77
N THR A 631 -4.72 17.02 7.19
CA THR A 631 -5.81 16.28 6.55
C THR A 631 -6.27 16.95 5.26
N SER A 632 -6.76 16.16 4.32
CA SER A 632 -7.28 16.67 3.05
C SER A 632 -8.51 17.57 3.26
N ILE A 633 -8.74 18.45 2.30
CA ILE A 633 -9.88 19.38 2.35
C ILE A 633 -11.22 18.64 2.35
N SER A 634 -11.33 17.55 1.60
CA SER A 634 -12.56 16.75 1.55
C SER A 634 -12.81 16.00 2.85
N LEU A 635 -11.78 15.53 3.58
CA LEU A 635 -11.99 14.97 4.92
C LEU A 635 -12.48 16.03 5.92
N LYS A 636 -11.94 17.26 5.82
CA LYS A 636 -12.43 18.39 6.63
C LYS A 636 -13.87 18.72 6.33
N ASN A 637 -14.27 18.71 5.07
CA ASN A 637 -15.67 18.91 4.66
C ASN A 637 -16.58 17.80 5.20
N SER A 638 -16.14 16.54 5.11
CA SER A 638 -16.88 15.39 5.64
C SER A 638 -17.05 15.46 7.16
N ILE A 639 -15.99 15.89 7.89
CA ILE A 639 -16.04 16.11 9.34
C ILE A 639 -16.99 17.28 9.66
N ALA A 640 -16.87 18.42 8.97
CA ALA A 640 -17.71 19.58 9.18
C ALA A 640 -19.20 19.26 8.97
N LYS A 641 -19.53 18.46 7.96
CA LYS A 641 -20.90 18.01 7.67
C LYS A 641 -21.49 17.15 8.80
N ARG A 642 -20.66 16.32 9.46
CA ARG A 642 -21.09 15.38 10.51
C ARG A 642 -20.97 15.97 11.92
N ALA A 643 -20.21 17.07 12.09
CA ALA A 643 -20.01 17.71 13.36
C ALA A 643 -21.33 18.38 13.82
N ARG A 644 -21.69 18.14 15.10
CA ARG A 644 -22.77 18.87 15.78
C ARG A 644 -22.15 19.69 16.89
N GLU A 645 -22.57 20.93 17.03
CA GLU A 645 -22.24 21.71 18.21
C GLU A 645 -22.93 21.08 19.43
N VAL A 646 -22.14 20.62 20.36
CA VAL A 646 -22.63 20.15 21.67
C VAL A 646 -22.21 21.19 22.68
N ASP A 647 -23.16 21.90 23.26
CA ASP A 647 -22.93 22.77 24.41
C ASP A 647 -22.58 21.88 25.62
N LEU A 648 -21.28 21.72 25.89
CA LEU A 648 -20.82 21.14 27.13
C LEU A 648 -21.07 22.17 28.25
N LYS A 649 -22.15 22.01 29.01
CA LYS A 649 -22.31 22.72 30.26
C LYS A 649 -21.17 22.35 31.19
N PRO A 650 -20.47 23.32 31.81
CA PRO A 650 -19.48 23.02 32.83
C PRO A 650 -20.16 22.25 33.96
N HIS A 651 -19.61 21.07 34.28
CA HIS A 651 -19.96 20.33 35.49
C HIS A 651 -19.21 20.87 36.69
#